data_fcf1e5020560b4d65e8e6e8fde7776dc
#
_entry.id   fcf1e5020560b4d65e8e6e8fde7776dc
#
_cell.length_a   1.000
_cell.length_b   1.000
_cell.length_c   1.000
_cell.angle_alpha   90.00
_cell.angle_beta   90.00
_cell.angle_gamma   90.00
#
_symmetry.space_group_name_H-M   'P 1'
#
loop_
_entity.id
_entity.type
_entity.pdbx_description
1 polymer ?
#
loop_
_entity_poly.entity_id
_entity_poly.type
_entity_poly.pdbx_seq_one_letter_code
_entity_poly.pdbx_strand_id
1 'polypeptide(L)'
;MSGAALGLEIVFVFFLALFLLHRYGDFKKQHRLVIVGTLLAWYLCFLIVFILPLDVSTTIYNRCKHAAANSSPPENSNITGLYATATPAPSPHPCFKPWSYIPDGIMPIFWRVVYWTSQFLTWILLPFMQSYARSGGFSITGKIKTALIENAIYYGTYLLIFGAFLIYVAVNPHLHLEWNQLQTIGIAAANTWGLFLLVLLLGYGLVEIPRSYWNGAKRGYLLMKTYFKAAKLMTEKADAEETLEDVMEEVRKVSESIKYNHPLRKCVDTILKKCPTEYQEKMGRNMDDYEDFDEKHNTYPSEKSLVKLHKQVIYSVQRHRRTQVQWQILLEQAFYLEDVAKNETSATHQFVHTFQSPEPENRFVQYFYSPAVEWYWECLLRPWFYRILAVVLSVFSVIVVWSECTFFSTTPVLSLFAVFIQLAEKTYNYIYIEIACFLSIFFLSICVYSTVFRIRVFNYYYLASHHQTDAYSLLFSGMLFCRLTPPLCLNFLGLTHMDSSISHQNTQPTAYTSIMGSMKVLSFIADGFYIYYPMLVVILCIATYFSLGTRCLNLLGFQQFMGDNDMTSDLVDEGKELIRREKRKRQRQEEGENRRREWKERYGHNREDSTRNRNVHVDPKESNFSEMSTTRSASKYTRANNRTERDRIELLQDVEPLDFNAEAFTDDPLESESGRYQPGGRYLSMSRSRIFDDV
;
A
#
# COMPACT_ATOMS: atom_id res chain seq x y z
N MET A 1 19.49 -22.91 -24.90
CA MET A 1 18.95 -21.69 -24.25
C MET A 1 17.55 -21.90 -23.69
N SER A 2 17.09 -23.12 -23.57
CA SER A 2 15.79 -23.46 -22.97
C SER A 2 15.83 -23.20 -21.46
N GLY A 3 14.99 -22.33 -20.97
CA GLY A 3 14.90 -21.95 -19.55
C GLY A 3 15.53 -20.59 -19.19
N ALA A 4 16.18 -19.91 -20.14
CA ALA A 4 16.74 -18.57 -19.87
C ALA A 4 15.63 -17.54 -19.61
N ALA A 5 14.49 -17.64 -20.28
CA ALA A 5 13.33 -16.80 -20.07
C ALA A 5 12.80 -16.93 -18.62
N LEU A 6 12.60 -18.17 -18.16
CA LEU A 6 12.19 -18.45 -16.78
C LEU A 6 13.17 -17.87 -15.75
N GLY A 7 14.48 -18.04 -15.97
CA GLY A 7 15.49 -17.50 -15.07
C GLY A 7 15.48 -15.98 -15.00
N LEU A 8 15.29 -15.31 -16.14
CA LEU A 8 15.22 -13.85 -16.22
C LEU A 8 13.97 -13.32 -15.50
N GLU A 9 12.82 -13.94 -15.69
CA GLU A 9 11.58 -13.56 -15.01
C GLU A 9 11.67 -13.74 -13.49
N ILE A 10 12.24 -14.84 -13.01
CA ILE A 10 12.48 -15.08 -11.57
C ILE A 10 13.27 -13.94 -10.95
N VAL A 11 14.36 -13.50 -11.62
CA VAL A 11 15.21 -12.41 -11.13
C VAL A 11 14.49 -11.07 -11.21
N PHE A 12 13.83 -10.78 -12.34
CA PHE A 12 13.09 -9.52 -12.52
C PHE A 12 11.99 -9.35 -11.47
N VAL A 13 11.19 -10.39 -11.25
CA VAL A 13 10.10 -10.38 -10.27
C VAL A 13 10.62 -10.19 -8.84
N PHE A 14 11.80 -10.75 -8.52
CA PHE A 14 12.42 -10.52 -7.21
C PHE A 14 12.75 -9.04 -6.99
N PHE A 15 13.36 -8.38 -7.97
CA PHE A 15 13.65 -6.95 -7.86
C PHE A 15 12.40 -6.10 -7.84
N LEU A 16 11.36 -6.47 -8.59
CA LEU A 16 10.06 -5.79 -8.57
C LEU A 16 9.41 -5.87 -7.17
N ALA A 17 9.38 -7.06 -6.59
CA ALA A 17 8.84 -7.27 -5.24
C ALA A 17 9.65 -6.50 -4.18
N LEU A 18 10.97 -6.50 -4.29
CA LEU A 18 11.86 -5.75 -3.40
C LEU A 18 11.65 -4.24 -3.54
N PHE A 19 11.54 -3.72 -4.75
CA PHE A 19 11.26 -2.30 -5.02
C PHE A 19 9.93 -1.85 -4.42
N LEU A 20 8.87 -2.63 -4.65
CA LEU A 20 7.56 -2.31 -4.07
C LEU A 20 7.59 -2.39 -2.54
N LEU A 21 8.22 -3.41 -1.97
CA LEU A 21 8.35 -3.52 -0.53
C LEU A 21 9.16 -2.37 0.07
N HIS A 22 10.22 -1.93 -0.60
CA HIS A 22 10.99 -0.76 -0.17
C HIS A 22 10.14 0.51 -0.15
N ARG A 23 9.25 0.68 -1.11
CA ARG A 23 8.37 1.86 -1.19
C ARG A 23 7.37 1.95 -0.04
N TYR A 24 6.87 0.82 0.47
CA TYR A 24 5.84 0.76 1.51
C TYR A 24 6.38 0.45 2.89
N GLY A 25 7.39 -0.40 3.01
CA GLY A 25 7.96 -0.88 4.26
C GLY A 25 9.18 -0.09 4.73
N ASP A 26 9.37 0.00 6.04
CA ASP A 26 10.55 0.61 6.65
C ASP A 26 11.57 -0.48 7.05
N PHE A 27 12.61 -0.63 6.24
CA PHE A 27 13.67 -1.63 6.47
C PHE A 27 14.51 -1.37 7.74
N LYS A 28 14.50 -0.12 8.25
CA LYS A 28 15.29 0.26 9.43
C LYS A 28 14.54 0.03 10.74
N LYS A 29 13.22 0.24 10.74
CA LYS A 29 12.41 0.20 11.95
C LYS A 29 11.70 -1.13 12.16
N GLN A 30 11.40 -1.86 11.08
CA GLN A 30 10.66 -3.11 11.15
C GLN A 30 11.56 -4.31 11.46
N HIS A 31 10.97 -5.33 12.07
CA HIS A 31 11.69 -6.57 12.35
C HIS A 31 12.02 -7.30 11.05
N ARG A 32 13.26 -7.79 10.91
CA ARG A 32 13.75 -8.44 9.67
C ARG A 32 12.86 -9.61 9.22
N LEU A 33 12.32 -10.39 10.17
CA LEU A 33 11.41 -11.51 9.84
C LEU A 33 10.14 -11.04 9.15
N VAL A 34 9.56 -9.89 9.55
CA VAL A 34 8.37 -9.32 8.90
C VAL A 34 8.68 -8.93 7.46
N ILE A 35 9.83 -8.28 7.23
CA ILE A 35 10.26 -7.87 5.89
C ILE A 35 10.47 -9.11 5.00
N VAL A 36 11.19 -10.12 5.49
CA VAL A 36 11.45 -11.35 4.73
C VAL A 36 10.17 -12.12 4.45
N GLY A 37 9.28 -12.27 5.44
CA GLY A 37 8.01 -12.98 5.27
C GLY A 37 7.09 -12.27 4.26
N THR A 38 7.00 -10.94 4.32
CA THR A 38 6.21 -10.15 3.36
C THR A 38 6.84 -10.19 1.97
N LEU A 39 8.17 -10.04 1.87
CA LEU A 39 8.89 -10.14 0.60
C LEU A 39 8.65 -11.49 -0.08
N LEU A 40 8.76 -12.57 0.68
CA LEU A 40 8.55 -13.92 0.15
C LEU A 40 7.11 -14.10 -0.34
N ALA A 41 6.11 -13.60 0.42
CA ALA A 41 4.72 -13.66 0.03
C ALA A 41 4.44 -12.87 -1.26
N TRP A 42 4.90 -11.62 -1.35
CA TRP A 42 4.72 -10.79 -2.55
C TRP A 42 5.47 -11.35 -3.75
N TYR A 43 6.68 -11.81 -3.54
CA TYR A 43 7.50 -12.43 -4.58
C TYR A 43 6.83 -13.65 -5.19
N LEU A 44 6.33 -14.58 -4.35
CA LEU A 44 5.63 -15.77 -4.86
C LEU A 44 4.36 -15.40 -5.63
N CYS A 45 3.57 -14.44 -5.16
CA CYS A 45 2.36 -14.01 -5.84
C CYS A 45 2.64 -13.38 -7.20
N PHE A 46 3.63 -12.49 -7.28
CA PHE A 46 4.03 -11.90 -8.55
C PHE A 46 4.67 -12.95 -9.48
N LEU A 47 5.45 -13.86 -8.93
CA LEU A 47 6.07 -14.93 -9.69
C LEU A 47 5.01 -15.80 -10.40
N ILE A 48 3.93 -16.17 -9.71
CA ILE A 48 2.81 -16.90 -10.29
C ILE A 48 2.24 -16.16 -11.51
N VAL A 49 1.99 -14.85 -11.36
CA VAL A 49 1.41 -14.01 -12.41
C VAL A 49 2.32 -13.93 -13.65
N PHE A 50 3.63 -13.78 -13.45
CA PHE A 50 4.57 -13.62 -14.56
C PHE A 50 4.86 -14.94 -15.28
N ILE A 51 4.94 -16.07 -14.58
CA ILE A 51 5.29 -17.38 -15.16
C ILE A 51 4.09 -18.07 -15.82
N LEU A 52 2.86 -17.74 -15.45
CA LEU A 52 1.68 -18.38 -16.02
C LEU A 52 1.58 -18.28 -17.56
N PRO A 53 1.89 -17.14 -18.21
CA PRO A 53 1.94 -17.07 -19.69
C PRO A 53 2.90 -18.05 -20.33
N LEU A 54 4.07 -18.30 -19.70
CA LEU A 54 5.04 -19.30 -20.18
C LEU A 54 4.48 -20.73 -20.08
N ASP A 55 3.74 -21.04 -19.02
CA ASP A 55 3.07 -22.34 -18.85
C ASP A 55 2.01 -22.55 -19.92
N VAL A 56 1.20 -21.52 -20.22
CA VAL A 56 0.20 -21.57 -21.31
C VAL A 56 0.87 -21.82 -22.66
N SER A 57 1.92 -21.07 -23.01
CA SER A 57 2.66 -21.23 -24.25
C SER A 57 3.26 -22.64 -24.41
N THR A 58 3.90 -23.14 -23.34
CA THR A 58 4.48 -24.48 -23.30
C THR A 58 3.39 -25.57 -23.46
N THR A 59 2.23 -25.39 -22.84
CA THR A 59 1.09 -26.30 -22.91
C THR A 59 0.54 -26.38 -24.34
N ILE A 60 0.38 -25.23 -25.01
CA ILE A 60 -0.09 -25.16 -26.39
C ILE A 60 0.91 -25.88 -27.35
N TYR A 61 2.23 -25.64 -27.12
CA TYR A 61 3.26 -26.35 -27.88
C TYR A 61 3.19 -27.87 -27.67
N ASN A 62 3.04 -28.33 -26.44
CA ASN A 62 2.93 -29.76 -26.14
C ASN A 62 1.66 -30.38 -26.74
N ARG A 63 0.53 -29.66 -26.77
CA ARG A 63 -0.70 -30.09 -27.49
C ARG A 63 -0.44 -30.29 -28.97
N CYS A 64 0.23 -29.33 -29.62
CA CYS A 64 0.61 -29.47 -31.05
C CYS A 64 1.49 -30.70 -31.25
N LYS A 65 2.52 -30.93 -30.44
CA LYS A 65 3.42 -32.07 -30.52
C LYS A 65 2.68 -33.42 -30.38
N HIS A 66 1.74 -33.51 -29.44
CA HIS A 66 0.93 -34.72 -29.26
C HIS A 66 -0.05 -34.96 -30.42
N ALA A 67 -0.66 -33.88 -30.95
CA ALA A 67 -1.52 -33.99 -32.13
C ALA A 67 -0.74 -34.47 -33.36
N ALA A 68 0.48 -33.96 -33.56
CA ALA A 68 1.36 -34.40 -34.64
C ALA A 68 1.83 -35.87 -34.47
N ALA A 69 2.10 -36.32 -33.24
CA ALA A 69 2.47 -37.70 -32.95
C ALA A 69 1.31 -38.69 -33.19
N ASN A 70 0.07 -38.30 -32.88
CA ASN A 70 -1.12 -39.13 -33.10
C ASN A 70 -1.57 -39.17 -34.57
N SER A 71 -1.15 -38.24 -35.39
CA SER A 71 -1.44 -38.18 -36.82
C SER A 71 -0.42 -38.94 -37.69
N SER A 72 0.71 -39.39 -37.13
CA SER A 72 1.64 -40.26 -37.80
C SER A 72 1.05 -41.70 -37.89
N PRO A 73 0.94 -42.31 -39.06
CA PRO A 73 0.43 -43.70 -39.19
C PRO A 73 1.34 -44.66 -38.42
N PRO A 74 0.79 -45.73 -37.81
CA PRO A 74 1.63 -46.74 -37.15
C PRO A 74 2.55 -47.40 -38.18
N GLU A 75 3.83 -47.39 -37.89
CA GLU A 75 4.94 -47.86 -38.76
C GLU A 75 4.96 -49.38 -38.98
N ASN A 76 3.86 -50.11 -38.69
CA ASN A 76 3.76 -51.57 -38.89
C ASN A 76 2.39 -51.95 -39.42
N SER A 77 2.19 -51.82 -40.76
CA SER A 77 1.27 -52.65 -41.48
C SER A 77 1.87 -53.00 -42.84
N ASN A 78 2.59 -54.13 -42.90
CA ASN A 78 2.82 -54.90 -44.14
C ASN A 78 1.46 -55.38 -44.62
N ILE A 79 0.79 -54.60 -45.46
CA ILE A 79 -0.31 -55.08 -46.27
C ILE A 79 -0.06 -54.58 -47.69
N THR A 80 0.45 -55.52 -48.50
CA THR A 80 0.47 -55.52 -49.92
C THR A 80 -0.95 -55.37 -50.47
N GLY A 81 -1.14 -54.39 -51.36
CA GLY A 81 -2.14 -54.45 -52.41
C GLY A 81 -3.47 -53.73 -52.15
N LEU A 82 -3.68 -52.62 -52.73
CA LEU A 82 -4.67 -52.23 -53.73
C LEU A 82 -4.64 -50.71 -53.95
N TYR A 83 -4.66 -50.30 -55.19
CA TYR A 83 -4.67 -48.90 -55.61
C TYR A 83 -5.90 -48.18 -55.05
N ALA A 84 -5.70 -47.41 -54.00
CA ALA A 84 -6.65 -46.39 -53.59
C ALA A 84 -5.97 -45.04 -53.81
N THR A 85 -6.57 -44.21 -54.62
CA THR A 85 -6.20 -42.83 -54.91
C THR A 85 -6.28 -42.07 -53.60
N ALA A 86 -5.21 -42.07 -52.81
CA ALA A 86 -5.10 -41.33 -51.59
C ALA A 86 -4.91 -39.87 -51.99
N THR A 87 -5.89 -39.06 -51.75
CA THR A 87 -5.74 -37.60 -51.60
C THR A 87 -4.57 -37.35 -50.63
N PRO A 88 -3.56 -36.54 -51.00
CA PRO A 88 -2.41 -36.30 -50.10
C PRO A 88 -2.95 -35.73 -48.80
N ALA A 89 -2.76 -36.47 -47.70
CA ALA A 89 -3.04 -35.98 -46.37
C ALA A 89 -2.27 -34.68 -46.20
N PRO A 90 -2.89 -33.60 -45.67
CA PRO A 90 -2.18 -32.37 -45.44
C PRO A 90 -0.94 -32.67 -44.59
N SER A 91 0.23 -32.30 -45.13
CA SER A 91 1.51 -32.47 -44.44
C SER A 91 1.40 -31.90 -43.01
N PRO A 92 1.80 -32.66 -41.99
CA PRO A 92 1.74 -32.17 -40.64
C PRO A 92 2.56 -30.87 -40.54
N HIS A 93 1.88 -29.75 -40.28
CA HIS A 93 2.56 -28.49 -40.11
C HIS A 93 3.59 -28.63 -38.98
N PRO A 94 4.87 -28.25 -39.21
CA PRO A 94 5.91 -28.42 -38.22
C PRO A 94 5.57 -27.56 -37.00
N CYS A 95 5.44 -28.19 -35.81
CA CYS A 95 5.28 -27.48 -34.56
C CYS A 95 6.60 -26.75 -34.24
N PHE A 96 6.65 -25.45 -34.45
CA PHE A 96 7.83 -24.66 -34.11
C PHE A 96 7.99 -24.55 -32.60
N LYS A 97 9.21 -24.77 -32.10
CA LYS A 97 9.51 -24.66 -30.67
C LYS A 97 9.51 -23.20 -30.25
N PRO A 98 8.72 -22.78 -29.24
CA PRO A 98 8.74 -21.41 -28.75
C PRO A 98 10.11 -21.07 -28.14
N TRP A 99 10.50 -19.81 -28.22
CA TRP A 99 11.74 -19.29 -27.61
C TRP A 99 11.78 -19.48 -26.10
N SER A 100 10.61 -19.42 -25.46
CA SER A 100 10.35 -19.52 -24.02
C SER A 100 10.13 -20.96 -23.54
N TYR A 101 10.27 -21.95 -24.42
CA TYR A 101 10.02 -23.36 -24.09
C TYR A 101 10.79 -23.82 -22.86
N ILE A 102 10.06 -24.37 -21.90
CA ILE A 102 10.59 -24.96 -20.68
C ILE A 102 10.60 -26.48 -20.83
N PRO A 103 11.71 -27.15 -20.52
CA PRO A 103 11.81 -28.62 -20.60
C PRO A 103 10.74 -29.32 -19.75
N ASP A 104 10.27 -30.46 -20.27
CA ASP A 104 9.27 -31.26 -19.58
C ASP A 104 9.73 -31.67 -18.20
N GLY A 105 8.85 -31.57 -17.20
CA GLY A 105 9.13 -31.91 -15.80
C GLY A 105 9.56 -30.74 -14.91
N ILE A 106 10.09 -29.63 -15.44
CA ILE A 106 10.47 -28.47 -14.62
C ILE A 106 9.24 -27.73 -14.10
N MET A 107 8.24 -27.45 -14.96
CA MET A 107 7.04 -26.72 -14.58
C MET A 107 6.22 -27.39 -13.47
N PRO A 108 5.95 -28.71 -13.51
CA PRO A 108 5.22 -29.36 -12.43
C PRO A 108 5.96 -29.31 -11.07
N ILE A 109 7.30 -29.43 -11.09
CA ILE A 109 8.11 -29.31 -9.87
C ILE A 109 8.04 -27.88 -9.34
N PHE A 110 8.21 -26.89 -10.22
CA PHE A 110 8.15 -25.48 -9.88
C PHE A 110 6.79 -25.12 -9.23
N TRP A 111 5.67 -25.48 -9.87
CA TRP A 111 4.33 -25.21 -9.34
C TRP A 111 4.07 -25.92 -8.01
N ARG A 112 4.58 -27.13 -7.82
CA ARG A 112 4.47 -27.85 -6.55
C ARG A 112 5.20 -27.14 -5.42
N VAL A 113 6.42 -26.65 -5.67
CA VAL A 113 7.19 -25.88 -4.68
C VAL A 113 6.48 -24.57 -4.33
N VAL A 114 6.03 -23.83 -5.35
CA VAL A 114 5.29 -22.56 -5.16
C VAL A 114 4.01 -22.79 -4.37
N TYR A 115 3.25 -23.84 -4.72
CA TYR A 115 1.99 -24.18 -4.02
C TYR A 115 2.23 -24.46 -2.53
N TRP A 116 3.09 -25.39 -2.19
CA TRP A 116 3.32 -25.76 -0.80
C TRP A 116 3.93 -24.62 0.02
N THR A 117 4.82 -23.83 -0.58
CA THR A 117 5.39 -22.66 0.08
C THR A 117 4.32 -21.60 0.32
N SER A 118 3.47 -21.33 -0.66
CA SER A 118 2.37 -20.38 -0.52
C SER A 118 1.35 -20.84 0.54
N GLN A 119 1.02 -22.13 0.59
CA GLN A 119 0.12 -22.69 1.62
C GLN A 119 0.73 -22.56 3.03
N PHE A 120 2.01 -22.91 3.19
CA PHE A 120 2.70 -22.75 4.46
C PHE A 120 2.72 -21.30 4.93
N LEU A 121 3.02 -20.37 4.03
CA LEU A 121 2.99 -18.94 4.33
C LEU A 121 1.60 -18.48 4.77
N THR A 122 0.57 -18.81 3.99
CA THR A 122 -0.80 -18.30 4.20
C THR A 122 -1.44 -18.84 5.46
N TRP A 123 -1.23 -20.13 5.74
CA TRP A 123 -1.93 -20.81 6.85
C TRP A 123 -1.13 -20.84 8.15
N ILE A 124 0.18 -20.77 8.12
CA ILE A 124 1.01 -20.94 9.31
C ILE A 124 1.82 -19.69 9.61
N LEU A 125 2.70 -19.30 8.69
CA LEU A 125 3.72 -18.30 8.98
C LEU A 125 3.15 -16.89 9.13
N LEU A 126 2.39 -16.42 8.13
CA LEU A 126 1.87 -15.06 8.15
C LEU A 126 0.88 -14.78 9.27
N PRO A 127 -0.12 -15.64 9.59
CA PRO A 127 -1.00 -15.44 10.72
C PRO A 127 -0.27 -15.44 12.07
N PHE A 128 0.69 -16.35 12.23
CA PHE A 128 1.53 -16.38 13.43
C PHE A 128 2.35 -15.08 13.59
N MET A 129 2.96 -14.61 12.52
CA MET A 129 3.75 -13.37 12.53
C MET A 129 2.86 -12.14 12.77
N GLN A 130 1.63 -12.11 12.27
CA GLN A 130 0.67 -11.04 12.54
C GLN A 130 0.33 -10.97 14.03
N SER A 131 -0.01 -12.09 14.64
CA SER A 131 -0.30 -12.15 16.07
C SER A 131 0.92 -11.79 16.90
N TYR A 132 2.11 -12.23 16.49
CA TYR A 132 3.37 -11.85 17.13
C TYR A 132 3.65 -10.35 17.04
N ALA A 133 3.48 -9.73 15.87
CA ALA A 133 3.68 -8.30 15.67
C ALA A 133 2.69 -7.44 16.45
N ARG A 134 1.45 -7.92 16.61
CA ARG A 134 0.39 -7.22 17.36
C ARG A 134 0.47 -7.46 18.87
N SER A 135 1.23 -8.48 19.32
CA SER A 135 1.39 -8.74 20.75
C SER A 135 2.13 -7.58 21.43
N GLY A 136 1.58 -6.99 22.47
CA GLY A 136 2.23 -5.93 23.26
C GLY A 136 3.19 -6.45 24.34
N GLY A 137 3.53 -7.75 24.32
CA GLY A 137 4.37 -8.36 25.33
C GLY A 137 5.76 -7.75 25.43
N PHE A 138 6.36 -7.76 26.59
CA PHE A 138 7.70 -7.21 26.84
C PHE A 138 8.81 -8.24 26.58
N SER A 139 8.51 -9.53 26.77
CA SER A 139 9.41 -10.65 26.55
C SER A 139 9.14 -11.34 25.21
N ILE A 140 10.17 -11.88 24.56
CA ILE A 140 10.04 -12.67 23.32
C ILE A 140 9.18 -13.91 23.57
N THR A 141 9.40 -14.60 24.69
CA THR A 141 8.59 -15.77 25.09
C THR A 141 7.14 -15.40 25.33
N GLY A 142 6.87 -14.25 25.96
CA GLY A 142 5.51 -13.73 26.14
C GLY A 142 4.80 -13.43 24.81
N LYS A 143 5.51 -12.83 23.85
CA LYS A 143 4.98 -12.58 22.50
C LYS A 143 4.65 -13.86 21.76
N ILE A 144 5.56 -14.86 21.80
CA ILE A 144 5.34 -16.17 21.17
C ILE A 144 4.13 -16.87 21.81
N LYS A 145 4.04 -16.87 23.15
CA LYS A 145 2.91 -17.48 23.87
C LYS A 145 1.58 -16.83 23.47
N THR A 146 1.52 -15.49 23.43
CA THR A 146 0.32 -14.77 22.99
C THR A 146 -0.04 -15.11 21.54
N ALA A 147 0.95 -15.11 20.64
CA ALA A 147 0.74 -15.48 19.25
C ALA A 147 0.23 -16.91 19.07
N LEU A 148 0.78 -17.86 19.81
CA LEU A 148 0.31 -19.25 19.79
C LEU A 148 -1.13 -19.38 20.30
N ILE A 149 -1.48 -18.68 21.39
CA ILE A 149 -2.83 -18.73 21.96
C ILE A 149 -3.85 -18.11 20.98
N GLU A 150 -3.56 -16.93 20.42
CA GLU A 150 -4.44 -16.27 19.45
C GLU A 150 -4.66 -17.15 18.21
N ASN A 151 -3.59 -17.76 17.66
CA ASN A 151 -3.73 -18.68 16.54
C ASN A 151 -4.42 -19.99 16.91
N ALA A 152 -4.19 -20.53 18.10
CA ALA A 152 -4.87 -21.74 18.59
C ALA A 152 -6.37 -21.48 18.73
N ILE A 153 -6.79 -20.33 19.24
CA ILE A 153 -8.21 -19.94 19.32
C ILE A 153 -8.78 -19.80 17.91
N TYR A 154 -8.06 -19.13 17.00
CA TYR A 154 -8.49 -18.93 15.60
C TYR A 154 -8.72 -20.28 14.90
N TYR A 155 -7.73 -21.17 14.89
CA TYR A 155 -7.86 -22.48 14.27
C TYR A 155 -8.79 -23.41 15.03
N GLY A 156 -8.83 -23.32 16.36
CA GLY A 156 -9.76 -24.06 17.19
C GLY A 156 -11.21 -23.75 16.87
N THR A 157 -11.53 -22.47 16.59
CA THR A 157 -12.87 -22.06 16.16
C THR A 157 -13.25 -22.69 14.82
N TYR A 158 -12.34 -22.69 13.84
CA TYR A 158 -12.61 -23.36 12.56
C TYR A 158 -12.80 -24.87 12.72
N LEU A 159 -11.96 -25.49 13.55
CA LEU A 159 -12.01 -26.91 13.80
C LEU A 159 -13.32 -27.31 14.54
N LEU A 160 -13.82 -26.44 15.43
CA LEU A 160 -15.10 -26.61 16.10
C LEU A 160 -16.27 -26.51 15.11
N ILE A 161 -16.28 -25.48 14.25
CA ILE A 161 -17.33 -25.33 13.22
C ILE A 161 -17.31 -26.52 12.26
N PHE A 162 -16.13 -26.95 11.82
CA PHE A 162 -15.98 -28.11 10.95
C PHE A 162 -16.37 -29.40 11.63
N GLY A 163 -16.03 -29.58 12.92
CA GLY A 163 -16.47 -30.71 13.73
C GLY A 163 -17.99 -30.77 13.90
N ALA A 164 -18.64 -29.63 14.16
CA ALA A 164 -20.09 -29.54 14.21
C ALA A 164 -20.73 -29.91 12.85
N PHE A 165 -20.12 -29.46 11.75
CA PHE A 165 -20.55 -29.85 10.41
C PHE A 165 -20.40 -31.36 10.17
N LEU A 166 -19.28 -31.98 10.57
CA LEU A 166 -19.06 -33.41 10.45
C LEU A 166 -20.10 -34.23 11.29
N ILE A 167 -20.41 -33.76 12.51
CA ILE A 167 -21.45 -34.40 13.35
C ILE A 167 -22.80 -34.29 12.66
N TYR A 168 -23.16 -33.14 12.11
CA TYR A 168 -24.38 -32.95 11.34
C TYR A 168 -24.48 -33.90 10.15
N VAL A 169 -23.41 -34.06 9.39
CA VAL A 169 -23.31 -34.99 8.26
C VAL A 169 -23.44 -36.45 8.73
N ALA A 170 -22.79 -36.82 9.83
CA ALA A 170 -22.85 -38.20 10.39
C ALA A 170 -24.23 -38.58 10.91
N VAL A 171 -24.98 -37.60 11.44
CA VAL A 171 -26.33 -37.83 11.97
C VAL A 171 -27.41 -37.92 10.86
N ASN A 172 -27.11 -37.35 9.70
CA ASN A 172 -28.08 -37.27 8.60
C ASN A 172 -27.91 -38.46 7.64
N PRO A 173 -28.85 -39.46 7.64
CA PRO A 173 -28.69 -40.70 6.88
C PRO A 173 -28.73 -40.52 5.35
N HIS A 174 -29.14 -39.37 4.88
CA HIS A 174 -29.16 -39.03 3.46
C HIS A 174 -27.86 -38.47 2.89
N LEU A 175 -26.88 -38.16 3.74
CA LEU A 175 -25.60 -37.59 3.38
C LEU A 175 -24.45 -38.58 3.66
N HIS A 176 -24.28 -39.56 2.76
CA HIS A 176 -23.11 -40.41 2.80
C HIS A 176 -21.94 -39.69 2.10
N LEU A 177 -21.09 -39.01 2.88
CA LEU A 177 -19.91 -38.33 2.35
C LEU A 177 -18.70 -39.25 2.48
N GLU A 178 -18.15 -39.65 1.35
CA GLU A 178 -16.83 -40.30 1.26
C GLU A 178 -15.71 -39.29 1.55
N TRP A 179 -14.57 -39.79 2.02
CA TRP A 179 -13.40 -38.97 2.35
C TRP A 179 -13.01 -38.03 1.18
N ASN A 180 -13.06 -38.51 -0.06
CA ASN A 180 -12.77 -37.74 -1.25
C ASN A 180 -13.74 -36.57 -1.47
N GLN A 181 -15.00 -36.77 -1.15
CA GLN A 181 -16.03 -35.74 -1.22
C GLN A 181 -15.82 -34.68 -0.15
N LEU A 182 -15.44 -35.08 1.06
CA LEU A 182 -15.16 -34.18 2.18
C LEU A 182 -13.93 -33.30 1.87
N GLN A 183 -12.89 -33.88 1.29
CA GLN A 183 -11.71 -33.13 0.83
C GLN A 183 -12.10 -32.13 -0.27
N THR A 184 -12.95 -32.52 -1.22
CA THR A 184 -13.45 -31.64 -2.28
C THR A 184 -14.26 -30.49 -1.71
N ILE A 185 -15.11 -30.73 -0.69
CA ILE A 185 -15.87 -29.68 0.01
C ILE A 185 -14.94 -28.69 0.69
N GLY A 186 -13.90 -29.15 1.37
CA GLY A 186 -12.92 -28.28 2.03
C GLY A 186 -12.16 -27.39 1.03
N ILE A 187 -11.71 -27.97 -0.07
CA ILE A 187 -11.01 -27.23 -1.14
C ILE A 187 -11.97 -26.23 -1.79
N ALA A 188 -13.21 -26.64 -2.08
CA ALA A 188 -14.21 -25.77 -2.68
C ALA A 188 -14.60 -24.60 -1.76
N ALA A 189 -14.74 -24.83 -0.46
CA ALA A 189 -15.04 -23.76 0.49
C ALA A 189 -13.90 -22.72 0.55
N ALA A 190 -12.64 -23.17 0.57
CA ALA A 190 -11.49 -22.29 0.56
C ALA A 190 -11.40 -21.46 -0.75
N ASN A 191 -11.65 -22.09 -1.90
CA ASN A 191 -11.66 -21.44 -3.19
C ASN A 191 -12.81 -20.45 -3.34
N THR A 192 -14.00 -20.79 -2.84
CA THR A 192 -15.20 -19.92 -2.90
C THR A 192 -14.97 -18.60 -2.18
N TRP A 193 -14.31 -18.61 -1.01
CA TRP A 193 -13.98 -17.38 -0.30
C TRP A 193 -12.99 -16.49 -1.08
N GLY A 194 -11.92 -17.09 -1.60
CA GLY A 194 -10.96 -16.37 -2.43
C GLY A 194 -11.59 -15.79 -3.70
N LEU A 195 -12.49 -16.55 -4.31
CA LEU A 195 -13.22 -16.15 -5.50
C LEU A 195 -14.20 -15.01 -5.23
N PHE A 196 -14.91 -15.04 -4.10
CA PHE A 196 -15.80 -13.96 -3.68
C PHE A 196 -15.03 -12.64 -3.50
N LEU A 197 -13.88 -12.69 -2.82
CA LEU A 197 -13.00 -11.52 -2.67
C LEU A 197 -12.48 -11.04 -4.03
N LEU A 198 -12.11 -11.96 -4.91
CA LEU A 198 -11.66 -11.62 -6.27
C LEU A 198 -12.73 -10.85 -7.03
N VAL A 199 -13.98 -11.33 -7.02
CA VAL A 199 -15.12 -10.65 -7.68
C VAL A 199 -15.24 -9.22 -7.20
N LEU A 200 -15.24 -9.01 -5.88
CA LEU A 200 -15.36 -7.68 -5.28
C LEU A 200 -14.24 -6.74 -5.73
N LEU A 201 -13.00 -7.23 -5.68
CA LEU A 201 -11.84 -6.41 -6.01
C LEU A 201 -11.69 -6.19 -7.52
N LEU A 202 -11.97 -7.20 -8.32
CA LEU A 202 -11.91 -7.12 -9.78
C LEU A 202 -13.00 -6.20 -10.32
N GLY A 203 -14.27 -6.39 -9.88
CA GLY A 203 -15.39 -5.55 -10.32
C GLY A 203 -15.19 -4.07 -9.98
N TYR A 204 -14.61 -3.78 -8.82
CA TYR A 204 -14.21 -2.41 -8.46
C TYR A 204 -13.04 -1.91 -9.30
N GLY A 205 -11.98 -2.71 -9.43
CA GLY A 205 -10.74 -2.33 -10.10
C GLY A 205 -10.93 -2.05 -11.59
N LEU A 206 -11.74 -2.86 -12.29
CA LEU A 206 -12.02 -2.70 -13.72
C LEU A 206 -12.62 -1.33 -14.06
N VAL A 207 -13.37 -0.73 -13.16
CA VAL A 207 -13.99 0.60 -13.35
C VAL A 207 -13.12 1.72 -12.79
N GLU A 208 -12.60 1.55 -11.59
CA GLU A 208 -11.92 2.63 -10.87
C GLU A 208 -10.54 2.94 -11.43
N ILE A 209 -9.83 1.96 -11.99
CA ILE A 209 -8.51 2.21 -12.58
C ILE A 209 -8.60 3.12 -13.81
N PRO A 210 -9.37 2.80 -14.86
CA PRO A 210 -9.54 3.72 -15.99
C PRO A 210 -10.06 5.08 -15.55
N ARG A 211 -11.04 5.11 -14.63
CA ARG A 211 -11.60 6.35 -14.06
C ARG A 211 -10.53 7.20 -13.37
N SER A 212 -9.64 6.57 -12.58
CA SER A 212 -8.60 7.30 -11.85
C SER A 212 -7.59 7.97 -12.79
N TYR A 213 -7.20 7.31 -13.89
CA TYR A 213 -6.34 7.90 -14.91
C TYR A 213 -7.06 9.00 -15.71
N TRP A 214 -8.32 8.80 -16.06
CA TRP A 214 -9.13 9.82 -16.75
C TRP A 214 -9.30 11.09 -15.91
N ASN A 215 -9.61 10.92 -14.63
CA ASN A 215 -9.75 12.03 -13.70
C ASN A 215 -8.39 12.66 -13.36
N GLY A 216 -7.32 11.87 -13.31
CA GLY A 216 -5.94 12.34 -13.14
C GLY A 216 -5.44 13.22 -14.29
N ALA A 217 -6.02 13.08 -15.50
CA ALA A 217 -5.75 13.95 -16.63
C ALA A 217 -6.40 15.33 -16.50
N LYS A 218 -7.43 15.47 -15.65
CA LYS A 218 -8.14 16.73 -15.39
C LYS A 218 -7.48 17.46 -14.21
N ARG A 219 -6.66 18.45 -14.47
CA ARG A 219 -5.85 19.15 -13.46
C ARG A 219 -6.71 19.85 -12.41
N GLY A 220 -7.74 20.59 -12.82
CA GLY A 220 -8.67 21.23 -11.88
C GLY A 220 -9.31 20.25 -10.91
N TYR A 221 -9.72 19.08 -11.39
CA TYR A 221 -10.27 18.03 -10.54
C TYR A 221 -9.23 17.48 -9.55
N LEU A 222 -7.99 17.28 -10.02
CA LEU A 222 -6.93 16.77 -9.16
C LEU A 222 -6.57 17.74 -8.03
N LEU A 223 -6.53 19.03 -8.34
CA LEU A 223 -6.27 20.09 -7.37
C LEU A 223 -7.41 20.20 -6.34
N MET A 224 -8.68 20.23 -6.79
CA MET A 224 -9.86 20.24 -5.91
C MET A 224 -9.89 18.99 -5.01
N LYS A 225 -9.59 17.82 -5.56
CA LYS A 225 -9.48 16.56 -4.79
C LYS A 225 -8.37 16.64 -3.74
N THR A 226 -7.28 17.32 -4.04
CA THR A 226 -6.16 17.49 -3.09
C THR A 226 -6.57 18.44 -1.96
N TYR A 227 -7.28 19.52 -2.24
CA TYR A 227 -7.84 20.41 -1.23
C TYR A 227 -8.85 19.71 -0.31
N PHE A 228 -9.78 18.95 -0.90
CA PHE A 228 -10.73 18.14 -0.13
C PHE A 228 -10.00 17.13 0.80
N LYS A 229 -8.97 16.45 0.27
CA LYS A 229 -8.15 15.55 1.09
C LYS A 229 -7.40 16.27 2.21
N ALA A 230 -6.99 17.53 1.99
CA ALA A 230 -6.30 18.33 2.99
C ALA A 230 -7.20 18.62 4.20
N ALA A 231 -8.45 19.03 3.97
CA ALA A 231 -9.41 19.25 5.05
C ALA A 231 -9.64 17.97 5.85
N LYS A 232 -9.91 16.85 5.17
CA LYS A 232 -10.14 15.55 5.81
C LYS A 232 -8.91 15.05 6.58
N LEU A 233 -7.71 15.17 5.99
CA LEU A 233 -6.48 14.73 6.63
C LEU A 233 -6.11 15.59 7.85
N MET A 234 -6.46 16.89 7.84
CA MET A 234 -6.25 17.77 8.98
C MET A 234 -7.08 17.32 10.19
N THR A 235 -8.33 16.92 9.97
CA THR A 235 -9.18 16.34 11.01
C THR A 235 -8.58 15.02 11.53
N GLU A 236 -8.19 14.10 10.62
CA GLU A 236 -7.52 12.84 11.02
C GLU A 236 -6.23 13.08 11.81
N LYS A 237 -5.49 14.15 11.49
CA LYS A 237 -4.26 14.54 12.20
C LYS A 237 -4.58 15.06 13.59
N ALA A 238 -5.58 15.93 13.74
CA ALA A 238 -6.01 16.45 15.04
C ALA A 238 -6.48 15.32 15.97
N ASP A 239 -7.30 14.39 15.46
CA ASP A 239 -7.71 13.20 16.22
C ASP A 239 -6.53 12.30 16.63
N ALA A 240 -5.50 12.22 15.78
CA ALA A 240 -4.31 11.43 16.09
C ALA A 240 -3.43 12.11 17.13
N GLU A 241 -3.36 13.44 17.15
CA GLU A 241 -2.66 14.24 18.16
C GLU A 241 -3.38 14.12 19.51
N GLU A 242 -4.70 14.31 19.56
CA GLU A 242 -5.52 14.15 20.76
C GLU A 242 -5.38 12.74 21.37
N THR A 243 -5.54 11.70 20.52
CA THR A 243 -5.36 10.31 20.97
C THR A 243 -3.95 10.04 21.51
N LEU A 244 -2.93 10.67 20.93
CA LEU A 244 -1.56 10.53 21.41
C LEU A 244 -1.38 11.21 22.77
N GLU A 245 -1.93 12.42 22.96
CA GLU A 245 -1.86 13.16 24.23
C GLU A 245 -2.55 12.40 25.35
N ASP A 246 -3.74 11.85 25.11
CA ASP A 246 -4.48 11.03 26.08
C ASP A 246 -3.66 9.80 26.53
N VAL A 247 -3.07 9.09 25.55
CA VAL A 247 -2.25 7.91 25.85
C VAL A 247 -0.96 8.30 26.57
N MET A 248 -0.35 9.45 26.24
CA MET A 248 0.85 9.93 26.94
C MET A 248 0.53 10.34 28.37
N GLU A 249 -0.64 10.90 28.64
CA GLU A 249 -1.08 11.20 30.00
C GLU A 249 -1.30 9.92 30.83
N GLU A 250 -1.89 8.88 30.21
CA GLU A 250 -2.01 7.55 30.85
C GLU A 250 -0.64 6.95 31.18
N VAL A 251 0.33 7.04 30.25
CA VAL A 251 1.71 6.60 30.47
C VAL A 251 2.36 7.36 31.63
N ARG A 252 2.14 8.67 31.71
CA ARG A 252 2.64 9.50 32.81
C ARG A 252 2.10 9.00 34.15
N LYS A 253 0.78 8.88 34.28
CA LYS A 253 0.11 8.38 35.50
C LYS A 253 0.65 7.02 35.93
N VAL A 254 0.84 6.09 34.98
CA VAL A 254 1.42 4.78 35.26
C VAL A 254 2.90 4.86 35.66
N SER A 255 3.67 5.74 35.03
CA SER A 255 5.08 5.93 35.36
C SER A 255 5.28 6.50 36.78
N GLU A 256 4.39 7.39 37.20
CA GLU A 256 4.38 7.98 38.57
C GLU A 256 3.93 6.95 39.60
N SER A 257 2.98 6.07 39.29
CA SER A 257 2.45 5.04 40.22
C SER A 257 3.44 3.94 40.55
N ILE A 258 4.47 3.68 39.72
CA ILE A 258 5.38 2.55 39.88
C ILE A 258 6.77 3.02 40.32
N LYS A 259 7.14 2.68 41.60
CA LYS A 259 8.44 3.01 42.19
C LYS A 259 9.62 2.36 41.42
N TYR A 260 10.79 2.99 41.48
CA TYR A 260 12.02 2.52 40.78
C TYR A 260 12.43 1.09 41.09
N ASN A 261 12.23 0.63 42.32
CA ASN A 261 12.61 -0.70 42.78
C ASN A 261 11.58 -1.79 42.47
N HIS A 262 10.46 -1.44 41.83
CA HIS A 262 9.43 -2.41 41.50
C HIS A 262 9.79 -3.26 40.25
N PRO A 263 9.56 -4.57 40.22
CA PRO A 263 9.91 -5.43 39.07
C PRO A 263 9.24 -5.01 37.75
N LEU A 264 8.06 -4.36 37.81
CA LEU A 264 7.34 -3.86 36.64
C LEU A 264 7.97 -2.56 36.06
N ARG A 265 8.93 -1.93 36.74
CA ARG A 265 9.60 -0.72 36.25
C ARG A 265 10.28 -0.93 34.90
N LYS A 266 10.90 -2.08 34.68
CA LYS A 266 11.49 -2.45 33.37
C LYS A 266 10.49 -2.44 32.23
N CYS A 267 9.24 -2.79 32.52
CA CYS A 267 8.16 -2.74 31.52
C CYS A 267 7.79 -1.30 31.19
N VAL A 268 7.68 -0.43 32.21
CA VAL A 268 7.42 1.00 32.03
C VAL A 268 8.55 1.68 31.26
N ASP A 269 9.81 1.40 31.57
CA ASP A 269 10.96 1.95 30.86
C ASP A 269 10.95 1.52 29.38
N THR A 270 10.46 0.33 29.08
CA THR A 270 10.29 -0.15 27.71
C THR A 270 9.20 0.61 26.98
N ILE A 271 8.09 0.97 27.66
CA ILE A 271 7.03 1.83 27.13
C ILE A 271 7.56 3.24 26.87
N LEU A 272 8.25 3.84 27.85
CA LEU A 272 8.83 5.18 27.74
C LEU A 272 9.80 5.31 26.55
N LYS A 273 10.63 4.29 26.28
CA LYS A 273 11.51 4.27 25.10
C LYS A 273 10.75 4.29 23.76
N LYS A 274 9.47 3.95 23.74
CA LYS A 274 8.64 4.01 22.52
C LYS A 274 7.92 5.34 22.35
N CYS A 275 7.82 6.13 23.41
CA CYS A 275 7.23 7.47 23.37
C CYS A 275 8.09 8.44 22.54
N PRO A 276 7.50 9.48 21.94
CA PRO A 276 8.26 10.54 21.28
C PRO A 276 9.22 11.26 22.25
N THR A 277 10.36 11.70 21.74
CA THR A 277 11.43 12.35 22.54
C THR A 277 10.94 13.57 23.33
N GLU A 278 10.03 14.35 22.76
CA GLU A 278 9.43 15.52 23.40
C GLU A 278 8.72 15.19 24.72
N TYR A 279 7.99 14.06 24.72
CA TYR A 279 7.30 13.58 25.93
C TYR A 279 8.27 12.90 26.91
N GLN A 280 9.31 12.23 26.41
CA GLN A 280 10.36 11.67 27.28
C GLN A 280 11.09 12.73 28.07
N GLU A 281 11.44 13.86 27.45
CA GLU A 281 12.09 15.00 28.12
C GLU A 281 11.19 15.67 29.15
N LYS A 282 9.89 15.85 28.84
CA LYS A 282 8.93 16.40 29.79
C LYS A 282 8.74 15.48 31.01
N MET A 283 8.67 14.17 30.79
CA MET A 283 8.56 13.19 31.89
C MET A 283 9.84 13.10 32.72
N GLY A 284 11.03 13.20 32.12
CA GLY A 284 12.31 13.18 32.82
C GLY A 284 12.53 14.39 33.74
N ARG A 285 12.11 15.59 33.33
CA ARG A 285 12.25 16.80 34.13
C ARG A 285 11.36 16.82 35.37
N ASN A 286 10.18 16.21 35.30
CA ASN A 286 9.26 16.19 36.44
C ASN A 286 9.59 15.08 37.45
N MET A 287 10.55 14.21 37.17
CA MET A 287 10.93 13.11 38.08
C MET A 287 11.86 13.54 39.22
N ASP A 288 12.58 14.64 39.07
CA ASP A 288 13.47 15.15 40.11
C ASP A 288 12.73 15.87 41.27
N ASP A 289 11.46 16.22 41.07
CA ASP A 289 10.62 16.96 42.03
C ASP A 289 9.69 16.08 42.89
N TYR A 290 9.68 14.75 42.72
CA TYR A 290 8.75 13.86 43.42
C TYR A 290 9.39 13.07 44.55
N GLU A 291 9.70 13.74 45.67
CA GLU A 291 10.09 13.04 46.92
C GLU A 291 8.92 12.66 47.85
N ASP A 292 7.74 13.21 47.69
CA ASP A 292 6.62 12.92 48.62
C ASP A 292 5.26 12.83 47.89
N PHE A 293 4.78 11.62 47.59
CA PHE A 293 3.38 11.39 47.32
C PHE A 293 2.79 10.28 48.21
N ASP A 294 1.68 10.67 48.87
CA ASP A 294 0.93 9.92 49.85
C ASP A 294 0.56 8.50 49.47
N GLU A 295 0.72 7.60 50.40
CA GLU A 295 0.53 6.15 50.41
C GLU A 295 -0.92 5.65 50.16
N LYS A 296 -1.88 6.52 49.74
CA LYS A 296 -3.32 6.23 49.83
C LYS A 296 -4.00 5.53 48.66
N HIS A 297 -3.33 5.32 47.51
CA HIS A 297 -3.93 4.56 46.36
C HIS A 297 -2.95 3.58 45.73
N ASN A 298 -2.50 2.57 46.45
CA ASN A 298 -1.62 1.52 46.00
C ASN A 298 -2.36 0.40 45.26
N THR A 299 -3.02 0.70 44.14
CA THR A 299 -3.41 -0.36 43.16
C THR A 299 -2.39 -0.32 42.04
N TYR A 300 -1.29 -1.07 42.16
CA TYR A 300 -0.33 -1.21 41.08
C TYR A 300 -1.01 -1.81 39.83
N PRO A 301 -0.78 -1.24 38.64
CA PRO A 301 -1.35 -1.78 37.43
C PRO A 301 -0.81 -3.20 37.18
N SER A 302 -1.67 -4.09 36.77
CA SER A 302 -1.28 -5.46 36.44
C SER A 302 -0.39 -5.52 35.19
N GLU A 303 0.45 -6.54 35.04
CA GLU A 303 1.26 -6.74 33.83
C GLU A 303 0.39 -6.74 32.56
N LYS A 304 -0.83 -7.30 32.63
CA LYS A 304 -1.79 -7.30 31.50
C LYS A 304 -2.23 -5.88 31.12
N SER A 305 -2.43 -5.01 32.10
CA SER A 305 -2.76 -3.59 31.86
C SER A 305 -1.60 -2.88 31.19
N LEU A 306 -0.36 -3.12 31.63
CA LEU A 306 0.85 -2.57 30.99
C LEU A 306 1.03 -3.07 29.55
N VAL A 307 0.73 -4.33 29.25
CA VAL A 307 0.74 -4.86 27.88
C VAL A 307 -0.32 -4.16 27.02
N LYS A 308 -1.51 -3.89 27.56
CA LYS A 308 -2.56 -3.16 26.85
C LYS A 308 -2.11 -1.73 26.54
N LEU A 309 -1.59 -1.04 27.55
CA LEU A 309 -1.03 0.32 27.41
C LEU A 309 0.12 0.36 26.38
N HIS A 310 1.04 -0.60 26.41
CA HIS A 310 2.12 -0.71 25.44
C HIS A 310 1.60 -0.85 24.00
N LYS A 311 0.54 -1.64 23.78
CA LYS A 311 -0.13 -1.73 22.47
C LYS A 311 -0.72 -0.38 22.05
N GLN A 312 -1.37 0.33 22.96
CA GLN A 312 -1.97 1.64 22.68
C GLN A 312 -0.90 2.68 22.31
N VAL A 313 0.21 2.72 23.06
CA VAL A 313 1.35 3.62 22.78
C VAL A 313 1.93 3.34 21.40
N ILE A 314 2.23 2.09 21.06
CA ILE A 314 2.77 1.74 19.73
C ILE A 314 1.80 2.20 18.64
N TYR A 315 0.50 1.93 18.81
CA TYR A 315 -0.51 2.28 17.82
C TYR A 315 -0.68 3.81 17.67
N SER A 316 -0.81 4.56 18.77
CA SER A 316 -0.99 6.02 18.74
C SER A 316 0.23 6.74 18.16
N VAL A 317 1.44 6.34 18.54
CA VAL A 317 2.69 6.90 17.98
C VAL A 317 2.81 6.61 16.48
N GLN A 318 2.47 5.39 16.04
CA GLN A 318 2.49 5.06 14.61
C GLN A 318 1.43 5.85 13.83
N ARG A 319 0.21 5.98 14.37
CA ARG A 319 -0.87 6.75 13.75
C ARG A 319 -0.47 8.22 13.60
N HIS A 320 0.06 8.83 14.67
CA HIS A 320 0.51 10.21 14.66
C HIS A 320 1.63 10.44 13.63
N ARG A 321 2.69 9.63 13.63
CA ARG A 321 3.78 9.75 12.65
C ARG A 321 3.28 9.60 11.22
N ARG A 322 2.39 8.65 10.98
CA ARG A 322 1.80 8.40 9.67
C ARG A 322 1.01 9.61 9.18
N THR A 323 0.13 10.17 10.01
CA THR A 323 -0.67 11.35 9.64
C THR A 323 0.19 12.58 9.40
N GLN A 324 1.26 12.79 10.18
CA GLN A 324 2.23 13.86 9.94
C GLN A 324 2.93 13.73 8.58
N VAL A 325 3.46 12.55 8.26
CA VAL A 325 4.15 12.33 6.97
C VAL A 325 3.17 12.47 5.80
N GLN A 326 1.96 11.94 5.94
CA GLN A 326 0.93 12.10 4.91
C GLN A 326 0.54 13.55 4.69
N TRP A 327 0.48 14.34 5.76
CA TRP A 327 0.24 15.77 5.67
C TRP A 327 1.34 16.50 4.89
N GLN A 328 2.60 16.20 5.18
CA GLN A 328 3.73 16.78 4.45
C GLN A 328 3.70 16.41 2.96
N ILE A 329 3.48 15.12 2.63
CA ILE A 329 3.37 14.66 1.24
C ILE A 329 2.21 15.35 0.51
N LEU A 330 1.07 15.49 1.20
CA LEU A 330 -0.10 16.15 0.62
C LEU A 330 0.15 17.63 0.34
N LEU A 331 0.85 18.33 1.26
CA LEU A 331 1.26 19.73 1.06
C LEU A 331 2.20 19.87 -0.13
N GLU A 332 3.21 19.03 -0.24
CA GLU A 332 4.13 19.04 -1.39
C GLU A 332 3.40 18.78 -2.69
N GLN A 333 2.47 17.82 -2.69
CA GLN A 333 1.61 17.55 -3.86
C GLN A 333 0.71 18.74 -4.19
N ALA A 334 0.15 19.42 -3.20
CA ALA A 334 -0.70 20.59 -3.41
C ALA A 334 0.09 21.75 -4.00
N PHE A 335 1.27 22.07 -3.44
CA PHE A 335 2.14 23.13 -3.95
C PHE A 335 2.58 22.85 -5.38
N TYR A 336 2.96 21.61 -5.65
CA TYR A 336 3.33 21.19 -7.01
C TYR A 336 2.18 21.34 -8.00
N LEU A 337 0.94 20.94 -7.65
CA LEU A 337 -0.21 21.10 -8.52
C LEU A 337 -0.60 22.57 -8.72
N GLU A 338 -0.44 23.43 -7.70
CA GLU A 338 -0.61 24.87 -7.84
C GLU A 338 0.43 25.46 -8.79
N ASP A 339 1.70 25.01 -8.70
CA ASP A 339 2.76 25.45 -9.60
C ASP A 339 2.51 25.00 -11.04
N VAL A 340 2.04 23.77 -11.25
CA VAL A 340 1.62 23.30 -12.59
C VAL A 340 0.50 24.16 -13.15
N ALA A 341 -0.51 24.50 -12.33
CA ALA A 341 -1.63 25.35 -12.77
C ALA A 341 -1.20 26.76 -13.14
N LYS A 342 -0.23 27.35 -12.42
CA LYS A 342 0.35 28.66 -12.75
C LYS A 342 1.19 28.62 -14.02
N ASN A 343 2.03 27.61 -14.16
CA ASN A 343 2.93 27.47 -15.31
C ASN A 343 2.21 27.11 -16.60
N GLU A 344 0.99 26.59 -16.53
CA GLU A 344 0.14 26.34 -17.70
C GLU A 344 -0.18 27.63 -18.48
N THR A 345 -0.34 28.75 -17.79
CA THR A 345 -0.63 30.06 -18.38
C THR A 345 0.63 30.86 -18.69
N SER A 346 1.82 30.33 -18.41
CA SER A 346 3.09 31.04 -18.62
C SER A 346 3.47 31.11 -20.09
N ALA A 347 3.72 32.34 -20.58
CA ALA A 347 4.14 32.59 -21.97
C ALA A 347 5.61 32.16 -22.23
N THR A 348 6.42 31.96 -21.21
CA THR A 348 7.86 31.64 -21.32
C THR A 348 8.14 30.15 -21.55
N HIS A 349 7.12 29.27 -21.41
CA HIS A 349 7.27 27.81 -21.50
C HIS A 349 8.41 27.24 -20.64
N GLN A 350 8.69 27.88 -19.50
CA GLN A 350 9.65 27.42 -18.52
C GLN A 350 8.91 27.14 -17.21
N PHE A 351 9.22 26.01 -16.58
CA PHE A 351 8.62 25.64 -15.33
C PHE A 351 9.30 26.37 -14.17
N VAL A 352 8.50 27.11 -13.39
CA VAL A 352 8.97 27.87 -12.23
C VAL A 352 8.36 27.27 -10.98
N HIS A 353 9.22 26.77 -10.09
CA HIS A 353 8.80 26.27 -8.77
C HIS A 353 8.63 27.40 -7.76
N THR A 354 7.56 27.37 -6.97
CA THR A 354 7.34 28.35 -5.88
C THR A 354 8.35 28.15 -4.74
N PHE A 355 8.72 26.90 -4.45
CA PHE A 355 9.73 26.54 -3.46
C PHE A 355 10.93 25.91 -4.13
N GLN A 356 12.14 26.20 -3.60
CA GLN A 356 13.35 25.57 -4.11
C GLN A 356 13.25 24.04 -3.95
N SER A 357 13.16 23.33 -5.06
CA SER A 357 13.33 21.89 -5.05
C SER A 357 14.79 21.56 -4.74
N PRO A 358 15.08 20.55 -3.91
CA PRO A 358 16.45 20.11 -3.74
C PRO A 358 17.00 19.72 -5.11
N GLU A 359 18.13 20.31 -5.48
CA GLU A 359 18.79 20.01 -6.76
C GLU A 359 19.01 18.50 -6.86
N PRO A 360 18.68 17.87 -7.99
CA PRO A 360 18.91 16.45 -8.16
C PRO A 360 20.42 16.17 -8.08
N GLU A 361 20.83 15.31 -7.14
CA GLU A 361 22.25 14.94 -6.91
C GLU A 361 22.91 14.33 -8.15
N ASN A 362 22.12 13.83 -9.10
CA ASN A 362 22.60 13.18 -10.30
C ASN A 362 22.75 14.18 -11.46
N ARG A 363 23.99 14.47 -11.87
CA ARG A 363 24.32 15.33 -13.03
C ARG A 363 23.63 14.90 -14.34
N PHE A 364 23.36 13.60 -14.53
CA PHE A 364 22.61 13.09 -15.68
C PHE A 364 21.15 13.57 -15.68
N VAL A 365 20.49 13.58 -14.54
CA VAL A 365 19.10 14.06 -14.40
C VAL A 365 19.07 15.57 -14.67
N GLN A 366 20.02 16.32 -14.16
CA GLN A 366 20.14 17.76 -14.35
C GLN A 366 20.34 18.15 -15.83
N TYR A 367 21.06 17.32 -16.59
CA TYR A 367 21.29 17.57 -18.03
C TYR A 367 20.05 17.30 -18.89
N PHE A 368 19.30 16.23 -18.59
CA PHE A 368 18.10 15.86 -19.34
C PHE A 368 16.82 16.56 -18.85
N TYR A 369 16.76 17.01 -17.60
CA TYR A 369 15.60 17.61 -16.98
C TYR A 369 15.75 19.13 -16.87
N SER A 370 15.73 19.81 -18.04
CA SER A 370 15.73 21.27 -18.09
C SER A 370 14.32 21.81 -17.75
N PRO A 371 14.18 23.07 -17.24
CA PRO A 371 12.88 23.67 -16.91
C PRO A 371 11.91 23.72 -18.10
N ALA A 372 12.42 23.79 -19.34
CA ALA A 372 11.59 23.71 -20.54
C ALA A 372 11.05 22.29 -20.78
N VAL A 373 11.91 21.26 -20.64
CA VAL A 373 11.50 19.85 -20.77
C VAL A 373 10.46 19.50 -19.71
N GLU A 374 10.66 19.97 -18.49
CA GLU A 374 9.70 19.79 -17.38
C GLU A 374 8.34 20.44 -17.72
N TRP A 375 8.35 21.66 -18.26
CA TRP A 375 7.11 22.31 -18.68
C TRP A 375 6.36 21.51 -19.75
N TYR A 376 7.06 21.07 -20.83
CA TYR A 376 6.43 20.26 -21.88
C TYR A 376 5.90 18.95 -21.36
N TRP A 377 6.64 18.28 -20.47
CA TRP A 377 6.20 17.01 -19.87
C TRP A 377 4.97 17.21 -18.98
N GLU A 378 5.04 18.11 -17.99
CA GLU A 378 3.99 18.27 -16.99
C GLU A 378 2.76 19.01 -17.54
N CYS A 379 2.98 20.04 -18.36
CA CYS A 379 1.89 20.87 -18.86
C CYS A 379 1.23 20.31 -20.13
N LEU A 380 1.91 19.56 -20.97
CA LEU A 380 1.37 19.09 -22.25
C LEU A 380 1.28 17.57 -22.34
N LEU A 381 2.41 16.84 -22.19
CA LEU A 381 2.47 15.41 -22.47
C LEU A 381 1.74 14.57 -21.42
N ARG A 382 1.94 14.83 -20.17
CA ARG A 382 1.39 14.03 -19.06
C ARG A 382 -0.14 13.92 -19.10
N PRO A 383 -0.92 15.00 -19.26
CA PRO A 383 -2.39 14.87 -19.34
C PRO A 383 -2.84 14.12 -20.59
N TRP A 384 -2.16 14.30 -21.74
CA TRP A 384 -2.43 13.52 -22.94
C TRP A 384 -2.13 12.04 -22.76
N PHE A 385 -0.98 11.73 -22.20
CA PHE A 385 -0.59 10.35 -21.88
C PHE A 385 -1.62 9.68 -20.96
N TYR A 386 -2.07 10.37 -19.92
CA TYR A 386 -3.09 9.82 -19.01
C TYR A 386 -4.44 9.62 -19.68
N ARG A 387 -4.85 10.48 -20.61
CA ARG A 387 -6.08 10.29 -21.40
C ARG A 387 -5.99 9.08 -22.31
N ILE A 388 -4.91 8.95 -23.06
CA ILE A 388 -4.67 7.80 -23.94
C ILE A 388 -4.64 6.50 -23.11
N LEU A 389 -3.89 6.50 -22.02
CA LEU A 389 -3.81 5.35 -21.12
C LEU A 389 -5.18 4.98 -20.54
N ALA A 390 -5.98 5.96 -20.12
CA ALA A 390 -7.33 5.73 -19.61
C ALA A 390 -8.24 5.11 -20.68
N VAL A 391 -8.17 5.57 -21.93
CA VAL A 391 -8.94 4.98 -23.05
C VAL A 391 -8.50 3.53 -23.31
N VAL A 392 -7.19 3.26 -23.38
CA VAL A 392 -6.65 1.90 -23.58
C VAL A 392 -7.11 0.98 -22.44
N LEU A 393 -6.98 1.41 -21.17
CA LEU A 393 -7.42 0.62 -20.04
C LEU A 393 -8.95 0.44 -20.00
N SER A 394 -9.73 1.42 -20.47
CA SER A 394 -11.19 1.28 -20.60
C SER A 394 -11.56 0.22 -21.64
N VAL A 395 -10.86 0.19 -22.79
CA VAL A 395 -11.05 -0.84 -23.82
C VAL A 395 -10.72 -2.22 -23.25
N PHE A 396 -9.59 -2.36 -22.54
CA PHE A 396 -9.26 -3.63 -21.88
C PHE A 396 -10.33 -4.04 -20.86
N SER A 397 -10.85 -3.10 -20.06
CA SER A 397 -11.93 -3.39 -19.11
C SER A 397 -13.19 -3.91 -19.80
N VAL A 398 -13.57 -3.31 -20.92
CA VAL A 398 -14.74 -3.75 -21.71
C VAL A 398 -14.48 -5.16 -22.29
N ILE A 399 -13.27 -5.43 -22.81
CA ILE A 399 -12.89 -6.76 -23.30
C ILE A 399 -12.98 -7.81 -22.19
N VAL A 400 -12.48 -7.50 -20.98
CA VAL A 400 -12.57 -8.40 -19.83
C VAL A 400 -14.03 -8.66 -19.45
N VAL A 401 -14.84 -7.63 -19.29
CA VAL A 401 -16.26 -7.77 -18.94
C VAL A 401 -17.02 -8.57 -20.00
N TRP A 402 -16.76 -8.34 -21.29
CA TRP A 402 -17.34 -9.12 -22.36
C TRP A 402 -16.92 -10.60 -22.28
N SER A 403 -15.64 -10.85 -22.07
CA SER A 403 -15.11 -12.21 -21.95
C SER A 403 -15.64 -12.94 -20.72
N GLU A 404 -15.82 -12.23 -19.58
CA GLU A 404 -16.48 -12.76 -18.38
C GLU A 404 -17.94 -13.13 -18.63
N CYS A 405 -18.68 -12.35 -19.42
CA CYS A 405 -20.06 -12.67 -19.78
C CYS A 405 -20.19 -13.85 -20.76
N THR A 406 -19.16 -14.14 -21.53
CA THR A 406 -19.21 -15.09 -22.64
C THR A 406 -18.32 -16.32 -22.47
N PHE A 407 -17.62 -16.45 -21.34
CA PHE A 407 -16.63 -17.52 -21.13
C PHE A 407 -17.25 -18.93 -21.13
N PHE A 408 -18.53 -19.05 -20.76
CA PHE A 408 -19.24 -20.34 -20.73
C PHE A 408 -19.58 -20.90 -22.14
N SER A 409 -19.54 -20.02 -23.16
CA SER A 409 -19.85 -20.45 -24.55
C SER A 409 -18.60 -21.05 -25.21
N THR A 410 -18.62 -22.37 -25.39
CA THR A 410 -17.52 -23.12 -26.06
C THR A 410 -17.73 -23.32 -27.53
N THR A 411 -19.00 -23.32 -27.97
CA THR A 411 -19.40 -23.53 -29.41
C THR A 411 -20.61 -22.64 -29.74
N PRO A 412 -20.41 -21.46 -30.37
CA PRO A 412 -19.15 -20.82 -30.80
C PRO A 412 -18.39 -20.18 -29.65
N VAL A 413 -17.06 -20.05 -29.78
CA VAL A 413 -16.22 -19.33 -28.82
C VAL A 413 -16.48 -17.84 -28.95
N LEU A 414 -17.03 -17.21 -27.89
CA LEU A 414 -17.38 -15.79 -27.88
C LEU A 414 -16.43 -14.95 -27.02
N SER A 415 -15.64 -15.57 -26.14
CA SER A 415 -14.62 -14.87 -25.35
C SER A 415 -13.53 -14.33 -26.26
N LEU A 416 -13.29 -13.01 -26.23
CA LEU A 416 -12.31 -12.35 -27.09
C LEU A 416 -10.88 -12.85 -26.85
N PHE A 417 -10.54 -13.14 -25.59
CA PHE A 417 -9.23 -13.70 -25.26
C PHE A 417 -9.05 -15.11 -25.82
N ALA A 418 -10.07 -15.96 -25.68
CA ALA A 418 -10.03 -17.31 -26.21
C ALA A 418 -9.98 -17.32 -27.74
N VAL A 419 -10.75 -16.47 -28.43
CA VAL A 419 -10.72 -16.31 -29.89
C VAL A 419 -9.33 -15.89 -30.36
N PHE A 420 -8.71 -14.91 -29.69
CA PHE A 420 -7.37 -14.45 -30.04
C PHE A 420 -6.32 -15.55 -29.88
N ILE A 421 -6.37 -16.29 -28.76
CA ILE A 421 -5.44 -17.40 -28.50
C ILE A 421 -5.62 -18.51 -29.53
N GLN A 422 -6.87 -18.90 -29.85
CA GLN A 422 -7.14 -19.90 -30.87
C GLN A 422 -6.67 -19.47 -32.27
N LEU A 423 -6.82 -18.18 -32.60
CA LEU A 423 -6.31 -17.64 -33.86
C LEU A 423 -4.78 -17.68 -33.92
N ALA A 424 -4.13 -17.31 -32.84
CA ALA A 424 -2.67 -17.33 -32.70
C ALA A 424 -2.14 -18.78 -32.66
N GLU A 425 -2.86 -19.74 -32.08
CA GLU A 425 -2.57 -21.16 -32.09
C GLU A 425 -2.60 -21.72 -33.51
N LYS A 426 -3.62 -21.38 -34.32
CA LYS A 426 -3.72 -21.77 -35.74
C LYS A 426 -2.55 -21.25 -36.58
N THR A 427 -1.98 -20.10 -36.24
CA THR A 427 -0.85 -19.49 -36.94
C THR A 427 0.51 -19.89 -36.36
N TYR A 428 0.54 -20.69 -35.28
CA TYR A 428 1.75 -21.12 -34.55
C TYR A 428 2.64 -19.95 -34.04
N ASN A 429 2.04 -18.81 -33.80
CA ASN A 429 2.75 -17.59 -33.33
C ASN A 429 2.76 -17.51 -31.81
N TYR A 430 3.63 -18.27 -31.16
CA TYR A 430 3.72 -18.34 -29.69
C TYR A 430 4.05 -17.01 -29.04
N ILE A 431 4.80 -16.13 -29.70
CA ILE A 431 5.14 -14.78 -29.17
C ILE A 431 3.86 -13.95 -28.94
N TYR A 432 2.92 -13.98 -29.91
CA TYR A 432 1.64 -13.26 -29.73
C TYR A 432 0.80 -13.86 -28.61
N ILE A 433 0.82 -15.19 -28.43
CA ILE A 433 0.14 -15.87 -27.32
C ILE A 433 0.71 -15.40 -25.99
N GLU A 434 2.04 -15.40 -25.84
CA GLU A 434 2.72 -14.98 -24.62
C GLU A 434 2.44 -13.51 -24.28
N ILE A 435 2.56 -12.62 -25.26
CA ILE A 435 2.28 -11.19 -25.07
C ILE A 435 0.82 -10.96 -24.68
N ALA A 436 -0.13 -11.61 -25.37
CA ALA A 436 -1.54 -11.46 -25.06
C ALA A 436 -1.89 -12.01 -23.68
N CYS A 437 -1.38 -13.18 -23.32
CA CYS A 437 -1.56 -13.76 -21.99
C CYS A 437 -0.93 -12.88 -20.92
N PHE A 438 0.29 -12.39 -21.15
CA PHE A 438 0.98 -11.49 -20.23
C PHE A 438 0.20 -10.19 -20.00
N LEU A 439 -0.20 -9.50 -21.07
CA LEU A 439 -0.96 -8.25 -20.97
C LEU A 439 -2.30 -8.46 -20.26
N SER A 440 -2.99 -9.56 -20.55
CA SER A 440 -4.29 -9.86 -19.94
C SER A 440 -4.17 -10.14 -18.45
N ILE A 441 -3.28 -11.07 -18.06
CA ILE A 441 -3.13 -11.40 -16.64
C ILE A 441 -2.52 -10.24 -15.84
N PHE A 442 -1.60 -9.48 -16.45
CA PHE A 442 -1.00 -8.30 -15.83
C PHE A 442 -2.06 -7.22 -15.59
N PHE A 443 -2.94 -6.97 -16.55
CA PHE A 443 -4.05 -6.03 -16.37
C PHE A 443 -5.01 -6.47 -15.26
N LEU A 444 -5.44 -7.73 -15.25
CA LEU A 444 -6.27 -8.31 -14.18
C LEU A 444 -5.58 -8.17 -12.80
N SER A 445 -4.29 -8.47 -12.75
CA SER A 445 -3.49 -8.36 -11.52
C SER A 445 -3.39 -6.91 -11.04
N ILE A 446 -3.18 -5.95 -11.95
CA ILE A 446 -3.20 -4.52 -11.60
C ILE A 446 -4.56 -4.12 -11.05
N CYS A 447 -5.67 -4.57 -11.65
CA CYS A 447 -7.01 -4.26 -11.17
C CYS A 447 -7.23 -4.76 -9.75
N VAL A 448 -6.83 -5.99 -9.44
CA VAL A 448 -7.01 -6.58 -8.11
C VAL A 448 -6.02 -6.01 -7.11
N TYR A 449 -4.73 -6.02 -7.43
CA TYR A 449 -3.69 -5.62 -6.46
C TYR A 449 -3.68 -4.12 -6.17
N SER A 450 -3.92 -3.26 -7.17
CA SER A 450 -4.00 -1.83 -6.89
C SER A 450 -5.19 -1.50 -6.00
N THR A 451 -6.27 -2.27 -6.08
CA THR A 451 -7.41 -2.14 -5.17
C THR A 451 -7.00 -2.54 -3.74
N VAL A 452 -6.26 -3.64 -3.56
CA VAL A 452 -5.72 -4.04 -2.25
C VAL A 452 -4.82 -2.96 -1.66
N PHE A 453 -3.99 -2.29 -2.47
CA PHE A 453 -3.15 -1.17 -2.02
C PHE A 453 -3.94 0.08 -1.63
N ARG A 454 -5.14 0.28 -2.16
CA ARG A 454 -5.98 1.46 -1.91
C ARG A 454 -7.00 1.27 -0.79
N ILE A 455 -7.40 0.02 -0.51
CA ILE A 455 -8.40 -0.27 0.52
C ILE A 455 -7.87 0.14 1.88
N ARG A 456 -8.73 0.84 2.62
CA ARG A 456 -8.64 1.06 4.05
C ARG A 456 -9.75 0.27 4.72
N VAL A 457 -9.40 -0.67 5.59
CA VAL A 457 -10.39 -1.38 6.40
C VAL A 457 -10.33 -0.83 7.81
N PHE A 458 -11.14 0.19 8.07
CA PHE A 458 -11.16 0.90 9.37
C PHE A 458 -9.73 1.25 9.85
N ASN A 459 -9.44 0.99 11.11
CA ASN A 459 -8.09 1.12 11.67
C ASN A 459 -7.25 -0.17 11.59
N TYR A 460 -7.78 -1.21 10.95
CA TYR A 460 -7.18 -2.55 10.92
C TYR A 460 -6.13 -2.73 9.83
N TYR A 461 -6.38 -2.19 8.64
CA TYR A 461 -5.54 -2.39 7.48
C TYR A 461 -5.39 -1.09 6.69
N TYR A 462 -4.17 -0.67 6.53
CA TYR A 462 -3.83 0.47 5.71
C TYR A 462 -2.38 0.40 5.21
N LEU A 463 -2.17 0.40 3.90
CA LEU A 463 -0.86 0.50 3.28
C LEU A 463 -0.54 1.97 2.97
N ALA A 464 0.40 2.53 3.72
CA ALA A 464 0.89 3.89 3.52
C ALA A 464 2.22 3.87 2.76
N SER A 465 2.32 4.66 1.69
CA SER A 465 3.57 4.87 0.98
C SER A 465 4.60 5.63 1.83
N HIS A 466 5.83 5.75 1.34
CA HIS A 466 6.94 6.45 2.00
C HIS A 466 7.32 5.84 3.36
N HIS A 467 7.44 4.53 3.40
CA HIS A 467 7.93 3.77 4.57
C HIS A 467 7.07 3.92 5.84
N GLN A 468 5.77 4.24 5.71
CA GLN A 468 4.88 4.45 6.85
C GLN A 468 3.92 3.30 7.14
N THR A 469 4.05 2.17 6.44
CA THR A 469 3.19 1.00 6.69
C THR A 469 3.64 0.26 7.94
N ASP A 470 2.70 -0.10 8.79
CA ASP A 470 2.93 -0.92 9.97
C ASP A 470 3.16 -2.41 9.62
N ALA A 471 3.84 -3.13 10.51
CA ALA A 471 4.19 -4.53 10.31
C ALA A 471 2.96 -5.43 10.12
N TYR A 472 1.86 -5.14 10.84
CA TYR A 472 0.62 -5.89 10.73
C TYR A 472 -0.01 -5.75 9.34
N SER A 473 -0.13 -4.53 8.82
CA SER A 473 -0.71 -4.27 7.49
C SER A 473 0.15 -4.84 6.36
N LEU A 474 1.48 -4.84 6.50
CA LEU A 474 2.37 -5.49 5.53
C LEU A 474 2.15 -6.99 5.47
N LEU A 475 2.12 -7.67 6.61
CA LEU A 475 1.87 -9.12 6.67
C LEU A 475 0.45 -9.46 6.17
N PHE A 476 -0.54 -8.63 6.51
CA PHE A 476 -1.91 -8.81 6.04
C PHE A 476 -2.04 -8.68 4.52
N SER A 477 -1.33 -7.72 3.92
CA SER A 477 -1.28 -7.58 2.45
C SER A 477 -0.68 -8.83 1.79
N GLY A 478 0.41 -9.37 2.36
CA GLY A 478 1.01 -10.62 1.90
C GLY A 478 0.02 -11.80 1.96
N MET A 479 -0.73 -11.91 3.04
CA MET A 479 -1.77 -12.93 3.18
C MET A 479 -2.91 -12.75 2.17
N LEU A 480 -3.35 -11.50 1.93
CA LEU A 480 -4.38 -11.19 0.92
C LEU A 480 -3.90 -11.57 -0.48
N PHE A 481 -2.66 -11.22 -0.86
CA PHE A 481 -2.12 -11.58 -2.16
C PHE A 481 -2.04 -13.09 -2.34
N CYS A 482 -1.54 -13.82 -1.36
CA CYS A 482 -1.48 -15.29 -1.43
C CYS A 482 -2.88 -15.94 -1.56
N ARG A 483 -3.93 -15.33 -1.02
CA ARG A 483 -5.31 -15.82 -1.15
C ARG A 483 -5.97 -15.41 -2.46
N LEU A 484 -5.61 -14.27 -3.04
CA LEU A 484 -6.24 -13.73 -4.24
C LEU A 484 -5.58 -14.24 -5.53
N THR A 485 -4.29 -14.53 -5.51
CA THR A 485 -3.54 -14.93 -6.70
C THR A 485 -4.03 -16.24 -7.33
N PRO A 486 -4.28 -17.33 -6.58
CA PRO A 486 -4.78 -18.57 -7.18
C PRO A 486 -6.13 -18.42 -7.90
N PRO A 487 -7.18 -17.81 -7.27
CA PRO A 487 -8.44 -17.56 -7.96
C PRO A 487 -8.30 -16.65 -9.18
N LEU A 488 -7.42 -15.64 -9.11
CA LEU A 488 -7.13 -14.73 -10.23
C LEU A 488 -6.57 -15.48 -11.43
N CYS A 489 -5.61 -16.37 -11.21
CA CYS A 489 -5.01 -17.19 -12.25
C CYS A 489 -6.00 -18.19 -12.84
N LEU A 490 -6.83 -18.81 -12.00
CA LEU A 490 -7.90 -19.71 -12.48
C LEU A 490 -8.95 -18.95 -13.29
N ASN A 491 -9.31 -17.74 -12.89
CA ASN A 491 -10.20 -16.88 -13.66
C ASN A 491 -9.61 -16.55 -15.04
N PHE A 492 -8.33 -16.17 -15.08
CA PHE A 492 -7.62 -15.93 -16.33
C PHE A 492 -7.61 -17.17 -17.25
N LEU A 493 -7.33 -18.36 -16.72
CA LEU A 493 -7.38 -19.61 -17.48
C LEU A 493 -8.79 -19.94 -17.96
N GLY A 494 -9.82 -19.59 -17.20
CA GLY A 494 -11.22 -19.67 -17.62
C GLY A 494 -11.52 -18.76 -18.81
N LEU A 495 -11.13 -17.49 -18.74
CA LEU A 495 -11.32 -16.51 -19.83
C LEU A 495 -10.63 -16.92 -21.14
N THR A 496 -9.50 -17.62 -21.03
CA THR A 496 -8.71 -18.10 -22.18
C THR A 496 -9.11 -19.50 -22.66
N HIS A 497 -10.10 -20.12 -22.04
CA HIS A 497 -10.55 -21.51 -22.30
C HIS A 497 -9.43 -22.55 -22.14
N MET A 498 -8.45 -22.27 -21.32
CA MET A 498 -7.36 -23.21 -21.01
C MET A 498 -7.66 -24.10 -19.81
N ASP A 499 -8.74 -23.84 -19.07
CA ASP A 499 -9.20 -24.70 -17.99
C ASP A 499 -10.01 -25.88 -18.54
N SER A 500 -9.63 -27.10 -18.14
CA SER A 500 -10.28 -28.34 -18.55
C SER A 500 -11.71 -28.50 -18.05
N SER A 501 -12.09 -27.79 -17.00
CA SER A 501 -13.44 -27.83 -16.45
C SER A 501 -14.48 -27.09 -17.30
N ILE A 502 -14.04 -26.11 -18.09
CA ILE A 502 -14.90 -25.32 -18.99
C ILE A 502 -14.88 -25.92 -20.42
N SER A 503 -13.70 -26.28 -20.91
CA SER A 503 -13.52 -26.93 -22.18
C SER A 503 -13.80 -28.41 -22.03
N HIS A 504 -15.01 -28.90 -22.24
CA HIS A 504 -15.37 -30.33 -22.22
C HIS A 504 -14.58 -31.20 -23.20
N GLN A 505 -13.55 -30.66 -23.84
CA GLN A 505 -12.62 -31.37 -24.68
C GLN A 505 -11.55 -32.03 -23.82
N ASN A 506 -11.15 -33.26 -24.15
CA ASN A 506 -10.03 -34.03 -23.58
C ASN A 506 -8.66 -33.32 -23.86
N THR A 507 -8.58 -32.02 -23.64
CA THR A 507 -7.36 -31.25 -23.85
C THR A 507 -6.45 -31.37 -22.65
N GLN A 508 -5.14 -31.48 -22.86
CA GLN A 508 -4.17 -31.52 -21.78
C GLN A 508 -4.26 -30.22 -20.91
N PRO A 509 -4.43 -30.34 -19.59
CA PRO A 509 -4.45 -29.19 -18.73
C PRO A 509 -3.06 -28.53 -18.62
N THR A 510 -3.01 -27.26 -18.26
CA THR A 510 -1.75 -26.59 -17.96
C THR A 510 -1.09 -27.23 -16.72
N ALA A 511 0.24 -27.14 -16.61
CA ALA A 511 0.94 -27.64 -15.42
C ALA A 511 0.45 -26.93 -14.14
N TYR A 512 0.08 -25.65 -14.24
CA TYR A 512 -0.57 -24.91 -13.16
C TYR A 512 -1.87 -25.58 -12.71
N THR A 513 -2.80 -25.83 -13.63
CA THR A 513 -4.11 -26.43 -13.31
C THR A 513 -3.96 -27.86 -12.73
N SER A 514 -2.98 -28.62 -13.19
CA SER A 514 -2.73 -29.98 -12.70
C SER A 514 -2.28 -30.02 -11.23
N ILE A 515 -1.62 -28.96 -10.72
CA ILE A 515 -1.10 -28.88 -9.36
C ILE A 515 -2.03 -28.07 -8.44
N MET A 516 -2.46 -26.87 -8.90
CA MET A 516 -3.33 -25.97 -8.11
C MET A 516 -4.78 -26.44 -8.10
N GLY A 517 -5.15 -27.35 -8.98
CA GLY A 517 -6.52 -27.81 -9.16
C GLY A 517 -7.31 -26.93 -10.14
N SER A 518 -8.37 -27.52 -10.69
CA SER A 518 -9.37 -26.77 -11.46
C SER A 518 -10.33 -26.06 -10.50
N MET A 519 -11.08 -25.11 -11.01
CA MET A 519 -12.09 -24.37 -10.27
C MET A 519 -13.31 -25.25 -9.93
N LYS A 520 -13.11 -26.27 -9.09
CA LYS A 520 -14.17 -27.11 -8.59
C LYS A 520 -14.86 -26.41 -7.42
N VAL A 521 -16.10 -26.04 -7.60
CA VAL A 521 -16.98 -25.52 -6.57
C VAL A 521 -17.93 -26.66 -6.11
N LEU A 522 -18.47 -26.57 -4.92
CA LEU A 522 -19.47 -27.52 -4.41
C LEU A 522 -20.53 -27.81 -5.46
N SER A 523 -20.83 -29.08 -5.73
CA SER A 523 -21.74 -29.49 -6.82
C SER A 523 -23.13 -28.87 -6.73
N PHE A 524 -23.62 -28.60 -5.53
CA PHE A 524 -24.90 -27.90 -5.26
C PHE A 524 -24.82 -26.39 -5.61
N ILE A 525 -23.62 -25.79 -5.60
CA ILE A 525 -23.34 -24.40 -6.00
C ILE A 525 -22.75 -24.36 -7.40
N ALA A 526 -22.08 -25.46 -7.85
CA ALA A 526 -21.28 -25.51 -9.05
C ALA A 526 -22.08 -25.22 -10.33
N ASP A 527 -23.23 -25.81 -10.49
CA ASP A 527 -24.03 -25.67 -11.72
C ASP A 527 -24.58 -24.23 -11.87
N GLY A 528 -24.80 -23.52 -10.76
CA GLY A 528 -25.19 -22.12 -10.79
C GLY A 528 -24.02 -21.15 -10.70
N PHE A 529 -22.95 -21.49 -9.98
CA PHE A 529 -21.87 -20.57 -9.68
C PHE A 529 -21.07 -20.14 -10.91
N TYR A 530 -20.79 -21.03 -11.85
CA TYR A 530 -20.11 -20.70 -13.10
C TYR A 530 -20.90 -19.72 -13.97
N ILE A 531 -22.23 -19.73 -13.85
CA ILE A 531 -23.11 -18.79 -14.57
C ILE A 531 -23.22 -17.47 -13.81
N TYR A 532 -23.35 -17.53 -12.48
CA TYR A 532 -23.59 -16.33 -11.66
C TYR A 532 -22.31 -15.53 -11.33
N TYR A 533 -21.15 -16.18 -11.35
CA TYR A 533 -19.88 -15.51 -11.02
C TYR A 533 -19.57 -14.34 -11.96
N PRO A 534 -19.60 -14.48 -13.28
CA PRO A 534 -19.41 -13.38 -14.19
C PRO A 534 -20.48 -12.30 -14.06
N MET A 535 -21.73 -12.70 -13.80
CA MET A 535 -22.82 -11.74 -13.56
C MET A 535 -22.55 -10.88 -12.34
N LEU A 536 -21.97 -11.45 -11.29
CA LEU A 536 -21.57 -10.67 -10.10
C LEU A 536 -20.49 -9.65 -10.43
N VAL A 537 -19.50 -9.99 -11.24
CA VAL A 537 -18.47 -9.02 -11.70
C VAL A 537 -19.12 -7.87 -12.45
N VAL A 538 -20.04 -8.16 -13.38
CA VAL A 538 -20.75 -7.15 -14.18
C VAL A 538 -21.64 -6.26 -13.29
N ILE A 539 -22.40 -6.86 -12.39
CA ILE A 539 -23.25 -6.12 -11.42
C ILE A 539 -22.38 -5.18 -10.58
N LEU A 540 -21.23 -5.65 -10.12
CA LEU A 540 -20.30 -4.82 -9.33
C LEU A 540 -19.63 -3.73 -10.17
N CYS A 541 -19.32 -3.99 -11.45
CA CYS A 541 -18.86 -2.96 -12.38
C CYS A 541 -19.92 -1.86 -12.54
N ILE A 542 -21.18 -2.23 -12.75
CA ILE A 542 -22.30 -1.29 -12.87
C ILE A 542 -22.48 -0.52 -11.55
N ALA A 543 -22.49 -1.21 -10.41
CA ALA A 543 -22.62 -0.60 -9.10
C ALA A 543 -21.48 0.41 -8.81
N THR A 544 -20.26 0.07 -9.19
CA THR A 544 -19.09 0.94 -9.04
C THR A 544 -19.16 2.12 -10.01
N TYR A 545 -19.58 1.91 -11.25
CA TYR A 545 -19.71 2.97 -12.24
C TYR A 545 -20.68 4.05 -11.79
N PHE A 546 -21.85 3.67 -11.29
CA PHE A 546 -22.87 4.59 -10.77
C PHE A 546 -22.65 5.00 -9.30
N SER A 547 -21.56 4.56 -8.67
CA SER A 547 -21.26 4.79 -7.24
C SER A 547 -22.42 4.41 -6.31
N LEU A 548 -23.11 3.31 -6.63
CA LEU A 548 -24.30 2.85 -5.88
C LEU A 548 -23.95 2.50 -4.42
N GLY A 549 -22.75 1.98 -4.18
CA GLY A 549 -22.29 1.65 -2.82
C GLY A 549 -22.27 2.85 -1.89
N THR A 550 -21.70 3.97 -2.32
CA THR A 550 -21.68 5.24 -1.56
C THR A 550 -23.10 5.79 -1.34
N ARG A 551 -23.94 5.71 -2.36
CA ARG A 551 -25.35 6.16 -2.25
C ARG A 551 -26.14 5.31 -1.27
N CYS A 552 -25.99 3.99 -1.30
CA CYS A 552 -26.64 3.08 -0.33
C CYS A 552 -26.14 3.34 1.10
N LEU A 553 -24.84 3.54 1.31
CA LEU A 553 -24.29 3.82 2.64
C LEU A 553 -24.77 5.18 3.17
N ASN A 554 -24.89 6.19 2.30
CA ASN A 554 -25.45 7.48 2.67
C ASN A 554 -26.94 7.38 3.04
N LEU A 555 -27.73 6.55 2.32
CA LEU A 555 -29.12 6.26 2.64
C LEU A 555 -29.29 5.54 3.99
N LEU A 556 -28.32 4.70 4.34
CA LEU A 556 -28.28 3.98 5.63
C LEU A 556 -27.74 4.86 6.79
N GLY A 557 -27.44 6.14 6.54
CA GLY A 557 -26.98 7.08 7.56
C GLY A 557 -25.49 7.00 7.89
N PHE A 558 -24.71 6.19 7.17
CA PHE A 558 -23.26 6.11 7.33
C PHE A 558 -22.55 7.25 6.60
N GLN A 559 -22.68 8.48 7.09
CA GLN A 559 -22.06 9.68 6.50
C GLN A 559 -20.51 9.66 6.54
N GLN A 560 -19.90 8.76 7.29
CA GLN A 560 -18.43 8.63 7.39
C GLN A 560 -17.74 8.11 6.12
N PHE A 561 -18.48 7.51 5.22
CA PHE A 561 -17.98 6.98 3.95
C PHE A 561 -18.22 7.94 2.78
N MET A 562 -17.94 9.24 2.97
CA MET A 562 -17.93 10.18 1.87
C MET A 562 -16.90 9.73 0.82
N GLY A 563 -17.39 9.21 -0.29
CA GLY A 563 -16.55 8.88 -1.44
C GLY A 563 -15.99 10.16 -2.08
N ASP A 564 -15.00 9.98 -2.96
CA ASP A 564 -14.41 11.07 -3.76
C ASP A 564 -15.46 11.86 -4.59
N ASN A 565 -16.68 11.35 -4.71
CA ASN A 565 -17.79 11.98 -5.48
C ASN A 565 -18.60 13.00 -4.67
N ASP A 566 -18.45 13.01 -3.34
CA ASP A 566 -19.19 13.89 -2.43
C ASP A 566 -18.31 15.08 -1.98
N MET A 567 -17.49 15.62 -2.89
CA MET A 567 -16.71 16.83 -2.62
C MET A 567 -17.67 18.01 -2.46
N THR A 568 -17.89 18.41 -1.20
CA THR A 568 -18.64 19.63 -0.90
C THR A 568 -17.75 20.85 -1.11
N SER A 569 -18.31 21.92 -1.64
CA SER A 569 -17.60 23.19 -1.84
C SER A 569 -16.92 23.68 -0.55
N ASP A 570 -17.61 23.55 0.58
CA ASP A 570 -17.15 24.03 1.88
C ASP A 570 -15.85 23.36 2.33
N LEU A 571 -15.76 22.02 2.19
CA LEU A 571 -14.54 21.27 2.53
C LEU A 571 -13.38 21.56 1.56
N VAL A 572 -13.69 21.84 0.30
CA VAL A 572 -12.67 22.23 -0.68
C VAL A 572 -12.12 23.62 -0.35
N ASP A 573 -12.98 24.58 0.02
CA ASP A 573 -12.56 25.93 0.39
C ASP A 573 -11.79 25.95 1.71
N GLU A 574 -12.22 25.17 2.69
CA GLU A 574 -11.47 24.97 3.94
C GLU A 574 -10.06 24.39 3.66
N GLY A 575 -9.98 23.34 2.83
CA GLY A 575 -8.70 22.74 2.45
C GLY A 575 -7.79 23.72 1.69
N LYS A 576 -8.34 24.55 0.84
CA LYS A 576 -7.63 25.59 0.10
C LYS A 576 -7.04 26.63 1.05
N GLU A 577 -7.79 27.03 2.07
CA GLU A 577 -7.32 27.99 3.07
C GLU A 577 -6.23 27.39 3.95
N LEU A 578 -6.39 26.14 4.38
CA LEU A 578 -5.35 25.41 5.12
C LEU A 578 -4.02 25.36 4.35
N ILE A 579 -4.07 25.01 3.07
CA ILE A 579 -2.88 24.95 2.22
C ILE A 579 -2.27 26.34 2.04
N ARG A 580 -3.07 27.40 1.86
CA ARG A 580 -2.58 28.78 1.77
C ARG A 580 -1.89 29.22 3.07
N ARG A 581 -2.43 28.82 4.23
CA ARG A 581 -1.83 29.11 5.54
C ARG A 581 -0.46 28.45 5.68
N GLU A 582 -0.35 27.17 5.32
CA GLU A 582 0.92 26.43 5.39
C GLU A 582 1.93 26.95 4.36
N LYS A 583 1.48 27.37 3.18
CA LYS A 583 2.32 27.99 2.15
C LYS A 583 2.97 29.28 2.68
N ARG A 584 2.18 30.17 3.30
CA ARG A 584 2.68 31.41 3.92
C ARG A 584 3.66 31.13 5.06
N LYS A 585 3.39 30.09 5.86
CA LYS A 585 4.30 29.68 6.94
C LYS A 585 5.63 29.18 6.39
N ARG A 586 5.63 28.35 5.34
CA ARG A 586 6.85 27.84 4.69
C ARG A 586 7.65 28.96 4.03
N GLN A 587 6.99 29.89 3.35
CA GLN A 587 7.65 31.06 2.74
C GLN A 587 8.40 31.89 3.81
N ARG A 588 7.76 32.18 4.96
CA ARG A 588 8.42 32.90 6.07
C ARG A 588 9.62 32.13 6.63
N GLN A 589 9.56 30.82 6.69
CA GLN A 589 10.69 29.99 7.13
C GLN A 589 11.85 30.06 6.14
N GLU A 590 11.61 29.92 4.84
CA GLU A 590 12.63 30.02 3.80
C GLU A 590 13.27 31.42 3.75
N GLU A 591 12.47 32.47 3.85
CA GLU A 591 12.98 33.84 3.96
C GLU A 591 13.85 34.06 5.21
N GLY A 592 13.46 33.45 6.33
CA GLY A 592 14.24 33.45 7.57
C GLY A 592 15.57 32.71 7.43
N GLU A 593 15.56 31.54 6.76
CA GLU A 593 16.77 30.77 6.50
C GLU A 593 17.71 31.48 5.52
N ASN A 594 17.16 32.07 4.47
CA ASN A 594 17.95 32.83 3.48
C ASN A 594 18.62 34.04 4.16
N ARG A 595 17.88 34.78 4.99
CA ARG A 595 18.46 35.88 5.79
C ARG A 595 19.58 35.40 6.73
N ARG A 596 19.41 34.19 7.34
CA ARG A 596 20.46 33.59 8.18
C ARG A 596 21.68 33.17 7.37
N ARG A 597 21.49 32.64 6.14
CA ARG A 597 22.58 32.28 5.24
C ARG A 597 23.34 33.52 4.78
N GLU A 598 22.65 34.57 4.32
CA GLU A 598 23.24 35.83 3.94
C GLU A 598 24.02 36.49 5.10
N TRP A 599 23.46 36.40 6.33
CA TRP A 599 24.15 36.89 7.51
C TRP A 599 25.42 36.10 7.83
N LYS A 600 25.39 34.78 7.70
CA LYS A 600 26.56 33.92 7.86
C LYS A 600 27.62 34.21 6.81
N GLU A 601 27.23 34.41 5.57
CA GLU A 601 28.16 34.77 4.49
C GLU A 601 28.79 36.14 4.70
N ARG A 602 28.02 37.14 5.09
CA ARG A 602 28.56 38.50 5.34
C ARG A 602 29.44 38.60 6.59
N TYR A 603 29.11 37.86 7.64
CA TYR A 603 29.81 37.99 8.94
C TYR A 603 30.60 36.74 9.33
N GLY A 604 30.48 35.64 8.67
CA GLY A 604 31.24 34.41 8.91
C GLY A 604 32.73 34.54 8.52
N HIS A 605 33.02 35.23 7.42
CA HIS A 605 34.39 35.43 6.95
C HIS A 605 35.26 36.24 7.91
N ASN A 606 34.65 37.21 8.62
CA ASN A 606 35.40 38.00 9.58
C ASN A 606 35.82 37.28 10.85
N ARG A 607 35.29 36.09 11.13
CA ARG A 607 35.61 35.31 12.32
C ARG A 607 36.72 34.28 12.07
N GLU A 608 36.88 33.82 10.83
CA GLU A 608 38.01 32.93 10.44
C GLU A 608 39.31 33.68 10.29
N ASP A 609 39.32 34.92 9.77
CA ASP A 609 40.50 35.75 9.69
C ASP A 609 41.00 36.23 11.03
N SER A 610 40.13 36.46 12.03
CA SER A 610 40.56 36.86 13.38
C SER A 610 41.11 35.70 14.22
N THR A 611 40.82 34.45 13.85
CA THR A 611 41.40 33.25 14.47
C THR A 611 42.72 32.85 13.80
N ARG A 612 42.91 33.17 12.53
CA ARG A 612 44.13 32.85 11.80
C ARG A 612 45.30 33.81 12.13
N ASN A 613 45.00 35.05 12.55
CA ASN A 613 46.02 36.04 12.98
C ASN A 613 46.47 35.90 14.46
N ARG A 614 45.87 34.96 15.23
CA ARG A 614 46.26 34.73 16.63
C ARG A 614 47.20 33.54 16.86
N ASN A 615 47.55 32.82 15.81
CA ASN A 615 48.39 31.58 15.89
C ASN A 615 49.83 31.80 15.38
N VAL A 616 50.34 33.02 15.31
CA VAL A 616 51.77 33.25 15.02
C VAL A 616 52.41 33.90 16.25
N HIS A 617 53.31 33.16 16.86
CA HIS A 617 54.24 33.48 17.99
C HIS A 617 53.72 33.18 19.41
N VAL A 618 54.11 32.01 19.91
CA VAL A 618 54.81 31.85 21.19
C VAL A 618 55.52 30.50 21.17
N ASP A 619 56.85 30.51 21.33
CA ASP A 619 57.76 29.41 21.55
C ASP A 619 57.55 28.73 22.89
N PRO A 620 57.98 27.46 23.04
CA PRO A 620 57.77 26.65 24.21
C PRO A 620 58.92 26.83 25.24
N LYS A 621 58.61 27.19 26.45
CA LYS A 621 59.49 26.88 27.63
C LYS A 621 58.69 26.39 28.82
N GLU A 622 59.22 25.27 29.31
CA GLU A 622 58.94 24.49 30.50
C GLU A 622 58.59 25.31 31.75
N SER A 623 57.69 24.83 32.59
CA SER A 623 57.97 24.24 33.91
C SER A 623 56.77 24.26 34.81
N ASN A 624 56.52 23.14 35.41
CA ASN A 624 56.09 22.78 36.78
C ASN A 624 55.32 23.79 37.65
N PHE A 625 54.35 23.25 38.28
CA PHE A 625 53.91 23.34 39.67
C PHE A 625 52.44 23.65 39.90
N SER A 626 51.78 22.64 40.37
CA SER A 626 50.85 22.47 41.51
C SER A 626 49.90 23.58 41.88
N GLU A 627 48.69 23.14 42.12
CA GLU A 627 47.74 23.44 43.18
C GLU A 627 47.24 24.88 43.34
N MET A 628 45.93 24.91 43.59
CA MET A 628 45.14 25.89 44.35
C MET A 628 44.50 27.03 43.54
N SER A 629 43.23 26.82 43.26
CA SER A 629 42.11 27.62 43.83
C SER A 629 40.88 27.66 42.92
N THR A 630 39.92 26.93 43.35
CA THR A 630 38.49 27.03 43.04
C THR A 630 37.94 28.37 43.53
N THR A 631 38.06 29.48 42.79
CA THR A 631 37.24 30.68 43.05
C THR A 631 37.32 31.76 41.95
N ARG A 632 37.57 31.44 40.68
CA ARG A 632 37.59 32.48 39.61
C ARG A 632 36.76 32.23 38.39
N SER A 633 35.88 31.23 38.35
CA SER A 633 35.04 30.91 37.20
C SER A 633 33.64 31.52 37.20
N ALA A 634 33.17 32.09 38.30
CA ALA A 634 31.82 32.69 38.38
C ALA A 634 31.71 34.10 37.76
N SER A 635 32.81 34.83 37.59
CA SER A 635 32.76 36.19 37.08
C SER A 635 32.88 36.32 35.55
N LYS A 636 33.31 35.25 34.85
CA LYS A 636 33.41 35.25 33.38
C LYS A 636 32.08 34.90 32.69
N TYR A 637 31.22 34.13 33.34
CA TYR A 637 29.93 33.75 32.79
C TYR A 637 28.87 34.86 32.90
N THR A 638 28.88 35.68 33.93
CA THR A 638 27.99 36.84 34.10
C THR A 638 28.27 37.97 33.11
N ARG A 639 29.51 38.08 32.60
CA ARG A 639 29.86 39.13 31.63
C ARG A 639 29.52 38.74 30.18
N ALA A 640 29.42 37.45 29.87
CA ALA A 640 28.97 36.96 28.59
C ALA A 640 27.45 37.01 28.44
N ASN A 641 26.69 36.74 29.53
CA ASN A 641 25.25 36.82 29.50
C ASN A 641 24.74 38.26 29.40
N ASN A 642 25.38 39.24 30.06
CA ASN A 642 24.98 40.64 29.94
C ASN A 642 25.24 41.22 28.53
N ARG A 643 26.20 40.67 27.76
CA ARG A 643 26.46 41.13 26.42
C ARG A 643 25.45 40.56 25.40
N THR A 644 25.01 39.33 25.62
CA THR A 644 23.95 38.71 24.80
C THR A 644 22.57 39.29 25.10
N GLU A 645 22.32 39.76 26.30
CA GLU A 645 21.06 40.41 26.65
C GLU A 645 20.99 41.85 26.12
N ARG A 646 22.11 42.60 26.09
CA ARG A 646 22.17 43.92 25.44
C ARG A 646 22.00 43.83 23.95
N ASP A 647 22.69 42.89 23.27
CA ASP A 647 22.54 42.66 21.85
C ASP A 647 21.13 42.17 21.47
N ARG A 648 20.43 41.52 22.40
CA ARG A 648 19.03 41.11 22.24
C ARG A 648 18.04 42.27 22.46
N ILE A 649 18.36 43.20 23.29
CA ILE A 649 17.55 44.40 23.56
C ILE A 649 17.74 45.42 22.42
N GLU A 650 18.94 45.59 21.88
CA GLU A 650 19.17 46.44 20.70
C GLU A 650 18.51 45.86 19.42
N LEU A 651 18.47 44.53 19.27
CA LEU A 651 17.76 43.85 18.14
C LEU A 651 16.24 43.96 18.26
N LEU A 652 15.70 44.22 19.45
CA LEU A 652 14.26 44.42 19.68
C LEU A 652 13.83 45.87 19.63
N GLN A 653 14.76 46.84 19.73
CA GLN A 653 14.47 48.28 19.65
C GLN A 653 14.32 48.77 18.18
N ASP A 654 14.88 48.08 17.22
CA ASP A 654 14.74 48.42 15.79
C ASP A 654 13.55 47.73 15.11
N VAL A 655 12.75 46.96 15.84
CA VAL A 655 11.50 46.39 15.31
C VAL A 655 10.37 47.29 15.78
N GLU A 656 9.89 48.15 14.89
CA GLU A 656 8.60 48.82 15.07
C GLU A 656 7.53 47.79 15.47
N PRO A 657 6.72 48.04 16.48
CA PRO A 657 5.65 47.13 16.86
C PRO A 657 4.70 47.01 15.69
N LEU A 658 4.59 45.81 15.12
CA LEU A 658 3.62 45.50 14.13
C LEU A 658 2.23 45.76 14.71
N ASP A 659 1.64 46.84 14.25
CA ASP A 659 0.28 47.23 14.59
C ASP A 659 -0.67 46.16 14.01
N PHE A 660 -1.25 45.35 14.90
CA PHE A 660 -2.19 44.29 14.56
C PHE A 660 -3.54 44.80 14.05
N ASN A 661 -3.71 46.11 13.94
CA ASN A 661 -4.91 46.79 13.44
C ASN A 661 -4.76 47.39 12.04
N ALA A 662 -3.68 47.08 11.32
CA ALA A 662 -3.59 47.47 9.91
C ALA A 662 -4.57 46.64 9.09
N GLU A 663 -5.60 47.31 8.66
CA GLU A 663 -6.64 46.90 7.71
C GLU A 663 -6.05 46.15 6.52
N ALA A 664 -6.69 45.07 6.19
CA ALA A 664 -6.45 44.30 4.98
C ALA A 664 -6.45 45.22 3.76
N PHE A 665 -5.31 45.41 3.14
CA PHE A 665 -5.24 45.95 1.77
C PHE A 665 -5.89 44.94 0.84
N THR A 666 -7.14 45.22 0.51
CA THR A 666 -7.84 44.66 -0.62
C THR A 666 -7.54 45.52 -1.82
N ASP A 667 -6.56 45.13 -2.61
CA ASP A 667 -6.47 45.53 -4.01
C ASP A 667 -6.66 44.31 -4.91
N ASP A 668 -7.92 43.98 -5.12
CA ASP A 668 -8.38 43.23 -6.27
C ASP A 668 -9.60 44.03 -6.87
N PRO A 669 -9.43 44.66 -8.03
CA PRO A 669 -10.50 45.43 -8.64
C PRO A 669 -11.39 44.55 -9.51
N LEU A 670 -12.18 43.66 -8.92
CA LEU A 670 -13.32 42.99 -9.58
C LEU A 670 -14.11 42.19 -8.52
N GLU A 671 -15.00 42.92 -7.84
CA GLU A 671 -16.30 42.45 -7.38
C GLU A 671 -16.96 43.51 -6.50
N SER A 672 -17.63 44.45 -7.16
CA SER A 672 -18.68 45.22 -6.54
C SER A 672 -20.00 44.51 -6.91
N GLU A 673 -20.61 43.85 -5.92
CA GLU A 673 -22.07 43.93 -5.71
C GLU A 673 -22.50 43.17 -4.45
N SER A 674 -22.99 43.97 -3.53
CA SER A 674 -24.12 43.79 -2.58
C SER A 674 -24.33 42.43 -1.90
N GLY A 675 -24.23 42.46 -0.58
CA GLY A 675 -24.78 41.39 0.27
C GLY A 675 -24.43 41.54 1.73
N ARG A 676 -25.11 42.45 2.42
CA ARG A 676 -25.10 42.64 3.87
C ARG A 676 -25.47 41.32 4.56
N TYR A 677 -24.50 40.65 5.24
CA TYR A 677 -24.80 39.62 6.22
C TYR A 677 -24.05 39.90 7.53
N GLN A 678 -24.83 40.05 8.61
CA GLN A 678 -24.36 40.14 9.97
C GLN A 678 -23.90 38.76 10.46
N PRO A 679 -22.74 38.61 11.18
CA PRO A 679 -22.37 37.38 11.81
C PRO A 679 -22.99 37.31 13.22
N GLY A 680 -24.02 36.53 13.34
CA GLY A 680 -24.59 36.10 14.61
C GLY A 680 -24.75 34.60 14.61
N GLY A 681 -23.81 33.86 15.10
CA GLY A 681 -23.89 32.41 15.20
C GLY A 681 -23.04 31.88 16.36
N ARG A 682 -23.71 31.67 17.47
CA ARG A 682 -23.21 30.99 18.67
C ARG A 682 -22.62 29.63 18.32
N TYR A 683 -21.39 29.38 18.74
CA TYR A 683 -20.83 28.02 18.82
C TYR A 683 -21.64 27.24 19.87
N LEU A 684 -22.47 26.33 19.41
CA LEU A 684 -23.05 25.28 20.23
C LEU A 684 -21.97 24.19 20.42
N SER A 685 -21.42 24.14 21.63
CA SER A 685 -20.68 22.97 22.10
C SER A 685 -21.66 21.79 22.13
N MET A 686 -21.51 20.86 21.22
CA MET A 686 -22.21 19.56 21.31
C MET A 686 -21.59 18.76 22.46
N SER A 687 -22.32 18.72 23.56
CA SER A 687 -22.10 17.81 24.64
C SER A 687 -22.22 16.36 24.14
N ARG A 688 -21.20 15.59 24.47
CA ARG A 688 -21.07 14.14 24.30
C ARG A 688 -22.27 13.46 24.96
N SER A 689 -23.24 12.99 24.20
CA SER A 689 -24.27 12.07 24.70
C SER A 689 -23.67 10.69 24.89
N ARG A 690 -23.57 10.27 26.14
CA ARG A 690 -23.37 8.88 26.55
C ARG A 690 -24.58 8.07 26.08
N ILE A 691 -24.37 7.24 25.07
CA ILE A 691 -25.29 6.13 24.73
C ILE A 691 -24.37 4.93 24.49
N PHE A 692 -24.16 4.19 25.55
CA PHE A 692 -23.78 2.75 25.60
C PHE A 692 -23.39 2.42 27.06
N ASP A 693 -24.39 2.52 27.92
CA ASP A 693 -24.48 1.70 29.13
C ASP A 693 -25.89 1.09 29.07
N ASP A 694 -25.96 -0.21 28.98
CA ASP A 694 -27.09 -1.15 28.94
C ASP A 694 -27.26 -1.84 27.57
N VAL A 695 -26.49 -2.91 27.37
CA VAL A 695 -26.88 -4.32 27.05
C VAL A 695 -25.61 -5.18 27.16
#